data_5ba78222d80042527d7c1a817808383c
#
_entry.id   5ba78222d80042527d7c1a817808383c
#
_cell.length_a   1.000
_cell.length_b   1.000
_cell.length_c   1.000
_cell.angle_alpha   90.00
_cell.angle_beta   90.00
_cell.angle_gamma   90.00
#
_symmetry.space_group_name_H-M   'P 1'
#
loop_
_entity.id
_entity.type
_entity.pdbx_description
1 polymer ?
#
loop_
_entity_poly.entity_id
_entity_poly.type
_entity_poly.pdbx_seq_one_letter_code
_entity_poly.pdbx_strand_id
1 'polypeptide(L)'
;MKKMFTILIFMLITGANVFPQSVIGYKYVSPLPESKFNSREETIIFRDGNTINPSTLANGRIRVYSDNKKYEGTFILSTDRKTVIFDPKEKVTPSEKITVMYLGGIKNTLGKELKPFKYSFYVTSLDKPIVVPKLAGRYYDDENGSSLTPEMSYKSKNTKSIKSIMDVPADFPLITMNVNDSTAFDGATFLTVSTAAPGIGYYYMIIDNNGNPIFYDKTEEGSENFHILPNGNTVINEELTLHGWAGGSESNYLILDSNFAHIDTYQMKNGYMADSHEFLMLPNGHVIMNCYDLQPVDLSNEVEGGKPNAMVAGSVMQELDNDKNVVFQWRSWDHFNYLDTYFNTTLTAFDPIHINSIELTIDGNLLISSRNLNEITKINRKTGEIIWRLGGKNNQFTFIGEDETNKPLYFSRTHDVRQLPNGNITLFDNGADRKSAKFSRAAEYKIDEVNKTAELVYEYRHVPDIYSQFQGSFRILPNGNMFIGWGSASGGGSPAFTEITPDKKVVSEMTWLPKGLVSYRALKYPKEFLKPQANIDQYEIALNNSYEFNEDGDSTFVTMNIKSISGEGYNKINIKKFNLAPFNPQFLGPSPLVYQYRFYISNSAINSITAELLIDLNKFNRIADPSKVIVYHRENLGQGLFLPLTTSYNATRGELKATMNKFGEFILAIPNEIVSIAQPKIIYPLNDGKVNQTLPVTLNWNSDGEVTSYDLQVSLKEDFSELVVNETNLMTSKFYIPSLEPLRNYYWRVKAFNGSGESEWSNSMFSTIAPFIKILEPNGGETFVYGQKYYIKWDDNINESVRIKLYRDDHVHIMVIDSVASDRAYLWELGGNGFISHGDKYRIYIESRFNNNINDLSDAMFTVQNDLSVVKENELPKEYSIAQNYPNPFNPTTTIDYELPKSSFVTISVYNILGKEIATLVEGEKSAGYYQVTWNAENLPSGIYFYTFKAGNKIATKKMILVK
;
A
#
# COMPACT_ATOMS: atom_id res chain seq x y z
N MET A 1 48.99 35.55 16.26
CA MET A 1 47.92 35.27 15.29
C MET A 1 47.48 33.81 15.41
N LYS A 2 46.52 33.54 16.28
CA LYS A 2 45.92 32.22 16.44
C LYS A 2 44.48 32.34 15.99
N LYS A 3 44.11 31.70 14.87
CA LYS A 3 42.72 31.56 14.43
C LYS A 3 42.10 30.46 15.27
N MET A 4 41.09 30.83 16.08
CA MET A 4 40.18 29.91 16.73
C MET A 4 39.26 29.33 15.64
N PHE A 5 39.29 28.01 15.47
CA PHE A 5 38.26 27.26 14.75
C PHE A 5 37.11 26.97 15.71
N THR A 6 35.99 27.62 15.51
CA THR A 6 34.73 27.28 16.19
C THR A 6 34.05 26.21 15.30
N ILE A 7 34.07 24.96 15.76
CA ILE A 7 33.31 23.90 15.15
C ILE A 7 31.86 24.00 15.62
N LEU A 8 31.01 24.49 14.75
CA LEU A 8 29.57 24.49 14.93
C LEU A 8 29.07 23.07 14.56
N ILE A 9 28.74 22.29 15.56
CA ILE A 9 28.07 20.99 15.34
C ILE A 9 26.62 21.30 14.97
N PHE A 10 26.29 21.28 13.68
CA PHE A 10 24.92 21.19 13.21
C PHE A 10 24.45 19.76 13.50
N MET A 11 23.61 19.59 14.53
CA MET A 11 22.76 18.41 14.64
C MET A 11 21.77 18.43 13.48
N LEU A 12 22.01 17.60 12.49
CA LEU A 12 21.00 17.21 11.50
C LEU A 12 19.82 16.55 12.24
N ILE A 13 18.76 17.31 12.41
CA ILE A 13 17.45 16.76 12.77
C ILE A 13 16.88 16.17 11.47
N THR A 14 17.22 14.94 11.17
CA THR A 14 16.50 14.13 10.18
C THR A 14 15.17 13.68 10.81
N GLY A 15 14.24 14.62 10.94
CA GLY A 15 12.90 14.34 11.36
C GLY A 15 12.03 14.03 10.14
N ALA A 16 12.05 12.81 9.64
CA ALA A 16 10.87 12.30 8.95
C ALA A 16 9.75 12.31 9.99
N ASN A 17 8.79 13.21 9.86
CA ASN A 17 7.57 13.21 10.66
C ASN A 17 6.71 12.02 10.19
N VAL A 18 7.10 10.80 10.56
CA VAL A 18 6.23 9.64 10.45
C VAL A 18 5.24 9.75 11.59
N PHE A 19 4.07 10.29 11.31
CA PHE A 19 2.94 10.23 12.24
C PHE A 19 2.32 8.83 12.12
N PRO A 20 2.45 7.96 13.12
CA PRO A 20 1.88 6.62 13.01
C PRO A 20 0.35 6.73 13.04
N GLN A 21 -0.32 6.22 12.02
CA GLN A 21 -1.79 6.06 12.00
C GLN A 21 -2.31 5.27 13.21
N SER A 22 -1.45 4.47 13.83
CA SER A 22 -1.72 3.70 15.05
C SER A 22 -2.08 4.54 16.28
N VAL A 23 -1.80 5.86 16.27
CA VAL A 23 -2.02 6.76 17.43
C VAL A 23 -3.49 6.82 17.86
N ILE A 24 -4.45 6.66 16.94
CA ILE A 24 -5.88 6.66 17.28
C ILE A 24 -6.52 5.28 17.24
N GLY A 25 -5.74 4.22 17.01
CA GLY A 25 -6.22 2.84 17.05
C GLY A 25 -7.04 2.40 15.84
N TYR A 26 -6.92 3.09 14.72
CA TYR A 26 -7.52 2.77 13.43
C TYR A 26 -6.47 2.31 12.42
N LYS A 27 -6.87 1.45 11.49
CA LYS A 27 -5.98 1.01 10.41
C LYS A 27 -5.70 2.12 9.41
N TYR A 28 -6.68 3.00 9.23
CA TYR A 28 -6.57 4.12 8.32
C TYR A 28 -7.42 5.30 8.78
N VAL A 29 -6.89 6.50 8.66
CA VAL A 29 -7.59 7.77 8.85
C VAL A 29 -7.08 8.79 7.86
N SER A 30 -7.97 9.67 7.41
CA SER A 30 -7.63 10.84 6.60
C SER A 30 -8.58 11.99 6.97
N PRO A 31 -8.08 13.20 7.13
CA PRO A 31 -6.67 13.63 7.17
C PRO A 31 -5.89 12.99 8.32
N LEU A 32 -4.57 12.89 8.17
CA LEU A 32 -3.73 12.40 9.27
C LEU A 32 -3.70 13.40 10.43
N PRO A 33 -3.58 12.93 11.69
CA PRO A 33 -3.37 13.81 12.85
C PRO A 33 -2.18 14.75 12.64
N GLU A 34 -2.39 16.03 12.93
CA GLU A 34 -1.41 17.13 12.82
C GLU A 34 -0.88 17.38 11.38
N SER A 35 -1.49 16.76 10.36
CA SER A 35 -1.16 17.03 8.96
C SER A 35 -1.48 18.48 8.58
N LYS A 36 -0.71 19.02 7.62
CA LYS A 36 -0.82 20.39 7.13
C LYS A 36 -1.27 20.42 5.67
N PHE A 37 -1.66 21.60 5.21
CA PHE A 37 -2.06 21.82 3.81
C PHE A 37 -3.24 20.93 3.35
N ASN A 38 -4.14 20.56 4.26
CA ASN A 38 -5.34 19.82 3.87
C ASN A 38 -6.31 20.73 3.10
N SER A 39 -7.07 20.14 2.18
CA SER A 39 -8.08 20.87 1.42
C SER A 39 -9.15 21.48 2.33
N ARG A 40 -9.79 22.52 1.87
CA ARG A 40 -10.95 23.13 2.51
C ARG A 40 -12.23 22.31 2.39
N GLU A 41 -12.27 21.37 1.46
CA GLU A 41 -13.37 20.46 1.15
C GLU A 41 -13.10 19.03 1.64
N GLU A 42 -12.20 18.89 2.60
CA GLU A 42 -11.71 17.60 3.08
C GLU A 42 -12.79 16.76 3.74
N THR A 43 -12.94 15.53 3.30
CA THR A 43 -13.76 14.52 3.98
C THR A 43 -12.97 13.84 5.10
N ILE A 44 -13.65 13.46 6.18
CA ILE A 44 -13.03 12.72 7.28
C ILE A 44 -13.28 11.24 7.06
N ILE A 45 -12.22 10.47 6.87
CA ILE A 45 -12.28 9.04 6.55
C ILE A 45 -11.65 8.24 7.68
N PHE A 46 -12.31 7.17 8.12
CA PHE A 46 -11.72 6.26 9.09
C PHE A 46 -12.16 4.81 8.90
N ARG A 47 -11.24 3.88 9.13
CA ARG A 47 -11.41 2.45 8.92
C ARG A 47 -10.68 1.65 9.99
N ASP A 48 -11.39 0.78 10.70
CA ASP A 48 -10.79 -0.14 11.67
C ASP A 48 -10.42 -1.51 11.05
N GLY A 49 -10.89 -1.75 9.83
CA GLY A 49 -10.65 -2.97 9.06
C GLY A 49 -11.79 -4.00 9.11
N ASN A 50 -12.85 -3.73 9.85
CA ASN A 50 -14.02 -4.60 9.96
C ASN A 50 -15.19 -4.05 9.15
N THR A 51 -16.12 -4.94 8.77
CA THR A 51 -17.38 -4.55 8.12
C THR A 51 -18.29 -3.84 9.11
N ILE A 52 -18.76 -2.66 8.77
CA ILE A 52 -19.62 -1.80 9.60
C ILE A 52 -21.07 -2.23 9.45
N ASN A 53 -21.82 -2.18 10.57
CA ASN A 53 -23.27 -2.34 10.58
C ASN A 53 -23.94 -1.01 10.19
N PRO A 54 -24.57 -0.90 9.01
CA PRO A 54 -25.13 0.36 8.52
C PRO A 54 -26.19 0.98 9.45
N SER A 55 -26.95 0.14 10.18
CA SER A 55 -28.01 0.61 11.09
C SER A 55 -27.48 1.41 12.28
N THR A 56 -26.15 1.38 12.52
CA THR A 56 -25.52 2.09 13.63
C THR A 56 -24.95 3.45 13.23
N LEU A 57 -24.96 3.75 11.93
CA LEU A 57 -24.57 5.08 11.43
C LEU A 57 -25.68 6.08 11.78
N ALA A 58 -25.35 7.07 12.56
CA ALA A 58 -26.28 8.12 12.96
C ALA A 58 -25.56 9.47 12.97
N ASN A 59 -26.24 10.50 12.48
CA ASN A 59 -25.74 11.87 12.53
C ASN A 59 -25.48 12.30 13.98
N GLY A 60 -24.48 13.18 14.17
CA GLY A 60 -24.11 13.71 15.49
C GLY A 60 -23.12 12.88 16.29
N ARG A 61 -22.68 11.71 15.79
CA ARG A 61 -21.64 10.88 16.42
C ARG A 61 -20.22 11.38 16.15
N ILE A 62 -20.04 12.24 15.17
CA ILE A 62 -18.79 12.95 14.92
C ILE A 62 -19.02 14.45 15.09
N ARG A 63 -18.04 15.13 15.64
CA ARG A 63 -17.99 16.59 15.74
C ARG A 63 -16.75 17.06 15.03
N VAL A 64 -16.95 17.91 14.04
CA VAL A 64 -15.88 18.58 13.29
C VAL A 64 -15.99 20.06 13.58
N TYR A 65 -14.96 20.67 14.13
CA TYR A 65 -15.01 22.06 14.57
C TYR A 65 -13.63 22.71 14.57
N SER A 66 -13.61 24.02 14.37
CA SER A 66 -12.49 24.90 14.69
C SER A 66 -12.77 25.63 16.01
N ASP A 67 -11.86 26.51 16.42
CA ASP A 67 -12.06 27.37 17.61
C ASP A 67 -13.28 28.31 17.43
N ASN A 68 -13.66 28.62 16.19
CA ASN A 68 -14.64 29.63 15.87
C ASN A 68 -15.98 29.04 15.34
N LYS A 69 -15.97 27.79 14.88
CA LYS A 69 -17.09 27.23 14.12
C LYS A 69 -17.21 25.71 14.25
N LYS A 70 -18.45 25.23 14.25
CA LYS A 70 -18.79 23.83 14.11
C LYS A 70 -19.22 23.56 12.66
N TYR A 71 -18.71 22.48 12.07
CA TYR A 71 -19.03 22.03 10.72
C TYR A 71 -20.03 20.88 10.76
N GLU A 72 -21.16 21.07 10.10
CA GLU A 72 -22.18 20.02 9.92
C GLU A 72 -21.83 19.18 8.69
N GLY A 73 -22.21 17.91 8.72
CA GLY A 73 -21.95 17.00 7.60
C GLY A 73 -22.82 15.76 7.66
N THR A 74 -22.62 14.87 6.72
CA THR A 74 -23.32 13.60 6.58
C THR A 74 -22.38 12.41 6.70
N PHE A 75 -22.89 11.31 7.27
CA PHE A 75 -22.17 10.04 7.25
C PHE A 75 -22.47 9.26 5.99
N ILE A 76 -21.43 8.77 5.36
CA ILE A 76 -21.46 7.88 4.21
C ILE A 76 -20.73 6.60 4.61
N LEU A 77 -21.20 5.47 4.16
CA LEU A 77 -20.52 4.19 4.27
C LEU A 77 -20.08 3.77 2.87
N SER A 78 -18.80 3.41 2.73
CA SER A 78 -18.26 2.90 1.48
C SER A 78 -19.03 1.68 0.96
N THR A 79 -18.97 1.41 -0.32
CA THR A 79 -19.65 0.28 -0.96
C THR A 79 -19.20 -1.08 -0.40
N ASP A 80 -17.94 -1.22 0.00
CA ASP A 80 -17.40 -2.40 0.68
C ASP A 80 -17.78 -2.49 2.18
N ARG A 81 -18.49 -1.48 2.70
CA ARG A 81 -18.93 -1.35 4.10
C ARG A 81 -17.82 -1.39 5.14
N LYS A 82 -16.58 -1.04 4.79
CA LYS A 82 -15.45 -1.05 5.74
C LYS A 82 -14.96 0.33 6.13
N THR A 83 -15.32 1.35 5.35
CA THR A 83 -14.86 2.72 5.52
C THR A 83 -16.01 3.63 5.86
N VAL A 84 -15.88 4.37 6.96
CA VAL A 84 -16.82 5.42 7.36
C VAL A 84 -16.25 6.75 6.89
N ILE A 85 -17.10 7.52 6.21
CA ILE A 85 -16.77 8.81 5.64
C ILE A 85 -17.71 9.83 6.28
N PHE A 86 -17.17 10.94 6.75
CA PHE A 86 -17.95 12.11 7.13
C PHE A 86 -17.67 13.22 6.13
N ASP A 87 -18.69 13.64 5.43
CA ASP A 87 -18.65 14.67 4.39
C ASP A 87 -19.19 15.99 4.94
N PRO A 88 -18.36 17.02 5.15
CA PRO A 88 -18.78 18.34 5.59
C PRO A 88 -19.66 19.01 4.51
N LYS A 89 -20.75 19.65 4.93
CA LYS A 89 -21.67 20.37 4.01
C LYS A 89 -21.11 21.66 3.44
N GLU A 90 -20.08 22.19 4.03
CA GLU A 90 -19.49 23.49 3.67
C GLU A 90 -17.97 23.47 3.77
N LYS A 91 -17.33 24.32 2.97
CA LYS A 91 -15.87 24.45 2.95
C LYS A 91 -15.37 25.04 4.27
N VAL A 92 -14.26 24.53 4.71
CA VAL A 92 -13.56 25.06 5.90
C VAL A 92 -12.89 26.38 5.58
N THR A 93 -12.80 27.26 6.58
CA THR A 93 -12.08 28.54 6.44
C THR A 93 -10.57 28.29 6.26
N PRO A 94 -9.87 29.05 5.39
CA PRO A 94 -8.42 28.92 5.20
C PRO A 94 -7.65 29.08 6.51
N SER A 95 -6.53 28.37 6.64
CA SER A 95 -5.61 28.41 7.80
C SER A 95 -6.20 27.95 9.12
N GLU A 96 -7.41 27.39 9.15
CA GLU A 96 -7.99 26.90 10.39
C GLU A 96 -7.35 25.57 10.86
N LYS A 97 -7.26 25.44 12.16
CA LYS A 97 -7.03 24.15 12.83
C LYS A 97 -8.37 23.49 13.06
N ILE A 98 -8.57 22.33 12.44
CA ILE A 98 -9.80 21.54 12.56
C ILE A 98 -9.60 20.43 13.57
N THR A 99 -10.53 20.33 14.50
CA THR A 99 -10.59 19.21 15.44
C THR A 99 -11.71 18.27 15.05
N VAL A 100 -11.36 17.00 14.95
CA VAL A 100 -12.29 15.89 14.70
C VAL A 100 -12.46 15.11 15.99
N MET A 101 -13.70 14.90 16.41
CA MET A 101 -14.03 14.09 17.57
C MET A 101 -15.13 13.09 17.22
N TYR A 102 -14.79 11.82 17.20
CA TYR A 102 -15.76 10.74 17.10
C TYR A 102 -16.16 10.28 18.50
N LEU A 103 -17.45 10.26 18.78
CA LEU A 103 -18.02 10.03 20.12
C LEU A 103 -18.33 8.56 20.41
N GLY A 104 -18.15 7.65 19.43
CA GLY A 104 -18.53 6.25 19.55
C GLY A 104 -19.93 5.95 19.01
N GLY A 105 -20.37 4.70 19.22
CA GLY A 105 -21.71 4.24 18.88
C GLY A 105 -21.89 3.61 17.50
N ILE A 106 -20.91 3.71 16.59
CA ILE A 106 -20.87 2.91 15.36
C ILE A 106 -20.34 1.52 15.72
N LYS A 107 -21.01 0.48 15.22
CA LYS A 107 -20.65 -0.91 15.49
C LYS A 107 -20.31 -1.64 14.20
N ASN A 108 -19.42 -2.60 14.28
CA ASN A 108 -19.21 -3.54 13.21
C ASN A 108 -20.31 -4.61 13.17
N THR A 109 -20.31 -5.47 12.17
CA THR A 109 -21.31 -6.54 12.01
C THR A 109 -21.27 -7.60 13.12
N LEU A 110 -20.18 -7.66 13.89
CA LEU A 110 -20.04 -8.51 15.08
C LEU A 110 -20.57 -7.83 16.36
N GLY A 111 -21.13 -6.64 16.25
CA GLY A 111 -21.67 -5.87 17.39
C GLY A 111 -20.61 -5.11 18.20
N LYS A 112 -19.33 -5.21 17.85
CA LYS A 112 -18.25 -4.49 18.52
C LYS A 112 -18.28 -3.02 18.11
N GLU A 113 -18.26 -2.12 19.09
CA GLU A 113 -18.25 -0.70 18.87
C GLU A 113 -16.86 -0.20 18.43
N LEU A 114 -16.85 0.73 17.48
CA LEU A 114 -15.63 1.44 17.06
C LEU A 114 -15.17 2.37 18.18
N LYS A 115 -13.87 2.42 18.45
CA LYS A 115 -13.30 3.22 19.53
C LYS A 115 -13.47 4.72 19.25
N PRO A 116 -13.92 5.52 20.24
CA PRO A 116 -13.90 6.97 20.14
C PRO A 116 -12.49 7.50 19.91
N PHE A 117 -12.38 8.63 19.19
CA PHE A 117 -11.12 9.31 18.99
C PHE A 117 -11.27 10.84 18.93
N LYS A 118 -10.17 11.53 19.11
CA LYS A 118 -10.05 12.97 18.90
C LYS A 118 -8.67 13.29 18.35
N TYR A 119 -8.62 14.06 17.27
CA TYR A 119 -7.38 14.58 16.70
C TYR A 119 -7.63 15.91 16.00
N SER A 120 -6.57 16.55 15.53
CA SER A 120 -6.67 17.79 14.76
C SER A 120 -5.76 17.73 13.54
N PHE A 121 -6.10 18.54 12.53
CA PHE A 121 -5.29 18.79 11.34
C PHE A 121 -5.39 20.28 10.94
N TYR A 122 -4.55 20.71 10.00
CA TYR A 122 -4.49 22.10 9.56
C TYR A 122 -4.86 22.20 8.09
N VAL A 123 -5.73 23.15 7.80
CA VAL A 123 -6.20 23.45 6.44
C VAL A 123 -5.23 24.39 5.76
N THR A 124 -5.15 24.30 4.42
CA THR A 124 -4.36 25.21 3.58
C THR A 124 -4.71 26.68 3.83
N SER A 125 -3.75 27.58 3.63
CA SER A 125 -3.98 29.01 3.65
C SER A 125 -4.61 29.55 2.35
N LEU A 126 -4.70 28.72 1.32
CA LEU A 126 -5.23 29.09 0.02
C LEU A 126 -6.76 29.09 0.04
N ASP A 127 -7.36 30.17 -0.50
CA ASP A 127 -8.82 30.25 -0.64
C ASP A 127 -9.36 29.38 -1.77
N LYS A 128 -8.57 29.20 -2.81
CA LYS A 128 -8.82 28.32 -3.96
C LYS A 128 -7.51 27.63 -4.38
N PRO A 129 -7.58 26.46 -5.03
CA PRO A 129 -6.41 25.92 -5.71
C PRO A 129 -5.80 26.97 -6.64
N ILE A 130 -4.48 27.07 -6.65
CA ILE A 130 -3.82 28.02 -7.55
C ILE A 130 -3.80 27.40 -8.95
N VAL A 131 -4.55 27.98 -9.84
CA VAL A 131 -4.42 27.75 -11.28
C VAL A 131 -3.23 28.57 -11.76
N VAL A 132 -2.13 27.93 -12.11
CA VAL A 132 -0.99 28.63 -12.69
C VAL A 132 -1.35 29.01 -14.13
N PRO A 133 -1.25 30.30 -14.51
CA PRO A 133 -1.58 30.71 -15.87
C PRO A 133 -0.71 29.98 -16.89
N LYS A 134 -1.31 29.58 -18.01
CA LYS A 134 -0.62 29.01 -19.17
C LYS A 134 0.49 29.96 -19.60
N LEU A 135 1.74 29.65 -19.28
CA LEU A 135 2.90 30.37 -19.79
C LEU A 135 2.98 30.07 -21.30
N ALA A 136 2.76 31.07 -22.13
CA ALA A 136 2.88 30.96 -23.56
C ALA A 136 4.34 30.60 -23.93
N GLY A 137 4.60 29.35 -24.24
CA GLY A 137 5.83 28.86 -24.81
C GLY A 137 6.72 28.02 -23.91
N ARG A 138 6.69 26.73 -24.21
CA ARG A 138 7.62 25.66 -23.83
C ARG A 138 7.52 25.09 -22.40
N TYR A 139 7.10 23.85 -22.39
CA TYR A 139 6.83 22.96 -21.27
C TYR A 139 8.03 22.36 -20.55
N TYR A 140 9.26 22.72 -20.89
CA TYR A 140 10.41 21.89 -20.53
C TYR A 140 11.58 22.75 -20.07
N ASP A 141 11.62 22.99 -18.76
CA ASP A 141 12.81 23.53 -18.13
C ASP A 141 13.89 22.44 -18.09
N ASP A 142 14.80 22.48 -19.04
CA ASP A 142 16.14 22.01 -18.78
C ASP A 142 16.84 23.06 -17.92
N GLU A 143 17.60 22.64 -16.93
CA GLU A 143 18.30 23.50 -15.98
C GLU A 143 19.24 24.53 -16.63
N ASN A 144 19.38 24.57 -17.96
CA ASN A 144 20.35 25.37 -18.71
C ASN A 144 19.78 26.14 -19.91
N GLY A 145 18.45 26.14 -20.15
CA GLY A 145 17.87 26.98 -21.22
C GLY A 145 18.38 26.70 -22.64
N SER A 146 19.01 25.57 -22.89
CA SER A 146 19.48 25.17 -24.21
C SER A 146 18.52 24.19 -24.86
N SER A 147 17.89 24.61 -25.93
CA SER A 147 17.13 23.73 -26.84
C SER A 147 18.12 22.79 -27.57
N LEU A 148 18.57 21.77 -26.89
CA LEU A 148 19.34 20.67 -27.50
C LEU A 148 18.35 19.63 -27.99
N THR A 149 17.78 19.81 -29.16
CA THR A 149 17.40 18.68 -30.00
C THR A 149 18.70 18.18 -30.67
N PRO A 150 19.21 16.99 -30.30
CA PRO A 150 20.25 16.37 -31.13
C PRO A 150 19.57 16.07 -32.46
N GLU A 151 20.02 16.69 -33.55
CA GLU A 151 19.72 16.24 -34.90
C GLU A 151 20.36 14.87 -35.14
N MET A 152 19.72 13.82 -34.64
CA MET A 152 19.99 12.47 -35.10
C MET A 152 19.17 12.26 -36.36
N SER A 153 19.82 12.39 -37.52
CA SER A 153 19.22 12.02 -38.77
C SER A 153 19.07 10.50 -38.86
N TYR A 154 17.90 10.01 -38.46
CA TYR A 154 17.53 8.62 -38.70
C TYR A 154 17.29 8.45 -40.21
N LYS A 155 18.20 7.77 -40.89
CA LYS A 155 18.02 7.36 -42.29
C LYS A 155 17.31 6.00 -42.30
N SER A 156 15.99 6.01 -42.35
CA SER A 156 15.18 4.82 -42.59
C SER A 156 15.51 4.26 -43.99
N LYS A 157 15.88 3.00 -44.06
CA LYS A 157 15.96 2.25 -45.33
C LYS A 157 14.55 1.67 -45.59
N ASN A 158 13.90 2.12 -46.65
CA ASN A 158 12.63 1.66 -47.22
C ASN A 158 11.38 2.05 -46.41
N THR A 159 11.04 3.33 -46.40
CA THR A 159 9.73 3.79 -45.93
C THR A 159 8.70 3.70 -47.06
N LYS A 160 7.66 2.89 -46.88
CA LYS A 160 6.38 3.08 -47.58
C LYS A 160 5.49 3.92 -46.66
N SER A 161 5.26 5.16 -47.04
CA SER A 161 4.20 5.96 -46.42
C SER A 161 2.86 5.33 -46.79
N ILE A 162 2.06 4.91 -45.77
CA ILE A 162 0.77 4.32 -45.99
C ILE A 162 -0.24 5.47 -45.99
N LYS A 163 -0.88 5.69 -47.13
CA LYS A 163 -2.18 6.44 -47.15
C LYS A 163 -3.18 5.58 -46.36
N SER A 164 -3.82 6.21 -45.36
CA SER A 164 -4.88 5.54 -44.62
C SER A 164 -5.94 4.98 -45.57
N ILE A 165 -6.41 3.75 -45.33
CA ILE A 165 -7.51 3.14 -46.06
C ILE A 165 -8.82 3.78 -45.63
N MET A 166 -8.87 4.46 -44.48
CA MET A 166 -10.03 5.20 -43.98
C MET A 166 -9.99 6.66 -44.49
N ASP A 167 -11.18 7.21 -44.68
CA ASP A 167 -11.37 8.64 -44.93
C ASP A 167 -11.12 9.41 -43.62
N VAL A 168 -9.87 9.88 -43.44
CA VAL A 168 -9.45 10.62 -42.27
C VAL A 168 -9.43 12.12 -42.50
N PRO A 169 -9.65 12.97 -41.48
CA PRO A 169 -9.55 14.42 -41.59
C PRO A 169 -8.21 14.89 -42.17
N ALA A 170 -8.23 16.06 -42.82
CA ALA A 170 -7.02 16.61 -43.47
C ALA A 170 -5.90 16.94 -42.47
N ASP A 171 -6.26 17.19 -41.19
CA ASP A 171 -5.33 17.45 -40.07
C ASP A 171 -5.03 16.20 -39.24
N PHE A 172 -5.37 14.99 -39.74
CA PHE A 172 -4.99 13.72 -39.10
C PHE A 172 -3.52 13.44 -39.31
N PRO A 173 -2.78 12.96 -38.30
CA PRO A 173 -1.35 12.67 -38.41
C PRO A 173 -1.06 11.54 -39.41
N LEU A 174 0.01 11.69 -40.17
CA LEU A 174 0.49 10.60 -41.02
C LEU A 174 1.27 9.58 -40.18
N ILE A 175 0.99 8.31 -40.43
CA ILE A 175 1.59 7.17 -39.73
C ILE A 175 2.49 6.45 -40.71
N THR A 176 3.72 6.15 -40.31
CA THR A 176 4.67 5.37 -41.09
C THR A 176 5.10 4.15 -40.29
N MET A 177 4.79 2.95 -40.79
CA MET A 177 5.34 1.72 -40.24
C MET A 177 6.75 1.49 -40.83
N ASN A 178 7.77 1.65 -39.98
CA ASN A 178 9.17 1.42 -40.36
C ASN A 178 9.48 -0.07 -40.44
N VAL A 179 8.89 -0.86 -39.54
CA VAL A 179 8.97 -2.30 -39.47
C VAL A 179 7.58 -2.87 -39.24
N ASN A 180 7.22 -3.90 -39.97
CA ASN A 180 5.98 -4.66 -39.79
C ASN A 180 6.25 -6.13 -40.20
N ASP A 181 6.73 -6.89 -39.22
CA ASP A 181 7.06 -8.32 -39.37
C ASP A 181 5.85 -9.18 -38.96
N SER A 182 5.65 -10.30 -39.64
CA SER A 182 4.55 -11.23 -39.34
C SER A 182 4.62 -11.86 -37.94
N THR A 183 5.75 -11.74 -37.24
CA THR A 183 5.94 -12.18 -35.86
C THR A 183 5.56 -11.11 -34.83
N ALA A 184 5.18 -9.90 -35.29
CA ALA A 184 4.58 -8.90 -34.41
C ALA A 184 3.28 -9.41 -33.83
N PHE A 185 3.00 -9.01 -32.60
CA PHE A 185 1.74 -9.37 -31.96
C PHE A 185 0.56 -8.83 -32.76
N ASP A 186 -0.43 -9.70 -33.08
CA ASP A 186 -1.63 -9.28 -33.81
C ASP A 186 -2.59 -8.54 -32.89
N GLY A 187 -2.43 -7.22 -32.81
CA GLY A 187 -3.12 -6.36 -31.88
C GLY A 187 -3.51 -5.02 -32.45
N ALA A 188 -4.20 -4.26 -31.62
CA ALA A 188 -4.57 -2.89 -31.86
C ALA A 188 -3.72 -1.97 -30.98
N THR A 189 -3.09 -0.96 -31.57
CA THR A 189 -2.25 -0.01 -30.83
C THR A 189 -3.02 1.26 -30.53
N PHE A 190 -3.09 1.61 -29.25
CA PHE A 190 -3.74 2.81 -28.71
C PHE A 190 -2.71 3.93 -28.60
N LEU A 191 -3.01 5.07 -29.17
CA LEU A 191 -2.13 6.22 -29.24
C LEU A 191 -2.92 7.51 -28.99
N THR A 192 -2.22 8.51 -28.45
CA THR A 192 -2.73 9.89 -28.38
C THR A 192 -1.79 10.82 -29.13
N VAL A 193 -2.29 11.92 -29.62
CA VAL A 193 -1.48 13.04 -30.13
C VAL A 193 -1.58 14.16 -29.11
N SER A 194 -0.59 14.25 -28.23
CA SER A 194 -0.60 15.17 -27.09
C SER A 194 0.17 16.49 -27.36
N THR A 195 0.91 16.56 -28.44
CA THR A 195 1.65 17.77 -28.83
C THR A 195 1.27 18.18 -30.23
N ALA A 196 0.88 19.46 -30.40
CA ALA A 196 0.49 19.98 -31.68
C ALA A 196 1.67 20.24 -32.61
N ALA A 197 1.55 19.81 -33.86
CA ALA A 197 2.34 20.32 -34.97
C ALA A 197 1.47 21.21 -35.84
N PRO A 198 2.02 22.21 -36.55
CA PRO A 198 1.22 23.08 -37.40
C PRO A 198 0.39 22.29 -38.42
N GLY A 199 -0.92 22.49 -38.43
CA GLY A 199 -1.86 21.83 -39.33
C GLY A 199 -2.26 20.40 -38.92
N ILE A 200 -1.88 19.92 -37.74
CA ILE A 200 -2.33 18.63 -37.17
C ILE A 200 -3.20 18.89 -35.94
N GLY A 201 -4.33 18.17 -35.86
CA GLY A 201 -5.24 18.17 -34.70
C GLY A 201 -4.77 17.24 -33.59
N TYR A 202 -5.37 17.40 -32.40
CA TYR A 202 -5.21 16.45 -31.29
C TYR A 202 -6.16 15.26 -31.50
N TYR A 203 -5.63 14.06 -31.44
CA TYR A 203 -6.38 12.82 -31.64
C TYR A 203 -6.02 11.78 -30.59
N TYR A 204 -7.02 11.01 -30.20
CA TYR A 204 -6.80 9.69 -29.66
C TYR A 204 -7.24 8.66 -30.69
N MET A 205 -6.47 7.59 -30.85
CA MET A 205 -6.70 6.67 -31.94
C MET A 205 -6.27 5.25 -31.61
N ILE A 206 -6.86 4.33 -32.36
CA ILE A 206 -6.47 2.92 -32.36
C ILE A 206 -6.05 2.58 -33.78
N ILE A 207 -4.85 1.99 -33.93
CA ILE A 207 -4.33 1.56 -35.22
C ILE A 207 -4.14 0.04 -35.24
N ASP A 208 -4.24 -0.55 -36.41
CA ASP A 208 -3.86 -1.94 -36.63
C ASP A 208 -2.32 -2.09 -36.84
N ASN A 209 -1.85 -3.33 -37.03
CA ASN A 209 -0.43 -3.60 -37.25
C ASN A 209 0.14 -2.99 -38.55
N ASN A 210 -0.74 -2.61 -39.48
CA ASN A 210 -0.33 -1.96 -40.73
C ASN A 210 -0.29 -0.42 -40.61
N GLY A 211 -0.63 0.12 -39.42
CA GLY A 211 -0.73 1.56 -39.18
C GLY A 211 -2.04 2.17 -39.64
N ASN A 212 -3.04 1.36 -40.04
CA ASN A 212 -4.34 1.86 -40.40
C ASN A 212 -5.13 2.22 -39.13
N PRO A 213 -5.70 3.43 -39.03
CA PRO A 213 -6.59 3.74 -37.94
C PRO A 213 -7.83 2.82 -38.00
N ILE A 214 -8.13 2.11 -36.92
CA ILE A 214 -9.37 1.34 -36.76
C ILE A 214 -10.41 2.09 -35.95
N PHE A 215 -9.97 3.10 -35.22
CA PHE A 215 -10.77 4.09 -34.52
C PHE A 215 -9.97 5.39 -34.35
N TYR A 216 -10.59 6.53 -34.39
CA TYR A 216 -10.02 7.81 -33.97
C TYR A 216 -11.14 8.77 -33.56
N ASP A 217 -10.82 9.70 -32.67
CA ASP A 217 -11.66 10.86 -32.40
C ASP A 217 -10.77 12.07 -32.08
N LYS A 218 -11.32 13.28 -32.27
CA LYS A 218 -10.59 14.52 -32.11
C LYS A 218 -10.91 15.16 -30.77
N THR A 219 -9.91 15.69 -30.10
CA THR A 219 -10.05 16.49 -28.89
C THR A 219 -9.69 17.95 -29.16
N GLU A 220 -10.19 18.87 -28.34
CA GLU A 220 -9.84 20.28 -28.43
C GLU A 220 -8.44 20.59 -27.93
N GLU A 221 -8.00 19.85 -26.91
CA GLU A 221 -6.66 19.91 -26.29
C GLU A 221 -6.02 18.53 -26.34
N GLY A 222 -4.74 18.44 -25.97
CA GLY A 222 -4.01 17.17 -25.92
C GLY A 222 -4.65 16.19 -24.94
N SER A 223 -4.53 14.90 -25.22
CA SER A 223 -4.89 13.82 -24.32
C SER A 223 -3.67 12.92 -24.10
N GLU A 224 -3.47 12.47 -22.86
CA GLU A 224 -2.30 11.68 -22.50
C GLU A 224 -2.64 10.22 -22.19
N ASN A 225 -3.83 9.96 -21.68
CA ASN A 225 -4.27 8.63 -21.30
C ASN A 225 -5.40 8.13 -22.21
N PHE A 226 -5.10 7.09 -22.98
CA PHE A 226 -6.11 6.36 -23.75
C PHE A 226 -5.80 4.86 -23.64
N HIS A 227 -6.61 4.16 -22.85
CA HIS A 227 -6.37 2.73 -22.62
C HIS A 227 -7.66 1.99 -22.27
N ILE A 228 -7.58 0.66 -22.29
CA ILE A 228 -8.68 -0.23 -21.98
C ILE A 228 -8.69 -0.53 -20.48
N LEU A 229 -9.88 -0.48 -19.89
CA LEU A 229 -10.13 -0.78 -18.49
C LEU A 229 -10.42 -2.27 -18.27
N PRO A 230 -10.23 -2.79 -17.04
CA PRO A 230 -10.51 -4.18 -16.71
C PRO A 230 -11.94 -4.66 -17.04
N ASN A 231 -12.91 -3.77 -17.04
CA ASN A 231 -14.30 -4.07 -17.39
C ASN A 231 -14.59 -4.05 -18.91
N GLY A 232 -13.57 -3.83 -19.73
CA GLY A 232 -13.67 -3.78 -21.19
C GLY A 232 -14.06 -2.43 -21.77
N ASN A 233 -14.38 -1.45 -20.95
CA ASN A 233 -14.56 -0.06 -21.39
C ASN A 233 -13.18 0.57 -21.66
N THR A 234 -13.18 1.72 -22.29
CA THR A 234 -11.97 2.52 -22.45
C THR A 234 -12.03 3.78 -21.61
N VAL A 235 -10.89 4.33 -21.29
CA VAL A 235 -10.78 5.63 -20.63
C VAL A 235 -9.92 6.56 -21.46
N ILE A 236 -10.30 7.83 -21.45
CA ILE A 236 -9.52 8.94 -22.00
C ILE A 236 -9.56 10.10 -21.02
N ASN A 237 -8.48 10.88 -20.91
CA ASN A 237 -8.53 12.14 -20.21
C ASN A 237 -8.88 13.29 -21.15
N GLU A 238 -9.74 14.19 -20.69
CA GLU A 238 -10.07 15.47 -21.29
C GLU A 238 -9.35 16.56 -20.49
N GLU A 239 -8.37 17.21 -21.12
CA GLU A 239 -7.63 18.28 -20.47
C GLU A 239 -8.47 19.53 -20.30
N LEU A 240 -8.58 20.04 -19.08
CA LEU A 240 -9.30 21.28 -18.75
C LEU A 240 -8.35 22.48 -18.68
N THR A 241 -7.18 22.29 -18.09
CA THR A 241 -6.16 23.32 -17.98
C THR A 241 -4.76 22.68 -17.98
N LEU A 242 -3.80 23.33 -18.58
CA LEU A 242 -2.42 22.89 -18.58
C LEU A 242 -1.64 23.59 -17.46
N HIS A 243 -0.99 22.82 -16.59
CA HIS A 243 -0.03 23.37 -15.63
C HIS A 243 1.31 23.59 -16.31
N GLY A 244 1.58 24.81 -16.73
CA GLY A 244 2.75 25.13 -17.57
C GLY A 244 4.12 24.89 -16.93
N TRP A 245 4.22 24.43 -15.69
CA TRP A 245 5.48 24.25 -14.95
C TRP A 245 5.63 22.85 -14.32
N ALA A 246 4.57 22.07 -14.18
CA ALA A 246 4.60 20.75 -13.54
C ALA A 246 4.48 19.58 -14.53
N GLY A 247 4.25 19.85 -15.83
CA GLY A 247 4.16 18.81 -16.86
C GLY A 247 2.90 17.96 -16.78
N GLY A 248 1.87 18.40 -16.05
CA GLY A 248 0.56 17.76 -15.95
C GLY A 248 -0.58 18.74 -16.33
N SER A 249 -1.80 18.24 -16.37
CA SER A 249 -3.00 19.02 -16.64
C SER A 249 -4.09 18.69 -15.63
N GLU A 250 -4.97 19.67 -15.36
CA GLU A 250 -6.24 19.33 -14.73
C GLU A 250 -7.12 18.63 -15.77
N SER A 251 -7.63 17.46 -15.45
CA SER A 251 -8.32 16.59 -16.41
C SER A 251 -9.60 15.99 -15.82
N ASN A 252 -10.60 15.81 -16.68
CA ASN A 252 -11.65 14.83 -16.47
C ASN A 252 -11.21 13.49 -17.07
N TYR A 253 -11.60 12.38 -16.43
CA TYR A 253 -11.48 11.06 -17.04
C TYR A 253 -12.85 10.61 -17.56
N LEU A 254 -12.96 10.48 -18.88
CA LEU A 254 -14.16 10.03 -19.56
C LEU A 254 -14.10 8.53 -19.78
N ILE A 255 -15.12 7.82 -19.35
CA ILE A 255 -15.28 6.38 -19.59
C ILE A 255 -16.13 6.21 -20.85
N LEU A 256 -15.60 5.44 -21.79
CA LEU A 256 -16.25 5.14 -23.05
C LEU A 256 -16.60 3.64 -23.09
N ASP A 257 -17.76 3.30 -23.61
CA ASP A 257 -18.17 1.93 -23.82
C ASP A 257 -17.42 1.24 -24.99
N SER A 258 -17.79 0.04 -25.33
CA SER A 258 -17.18 -0.72 -26.44
C SER A 258 -17.41 -0.07 -27.83
N ASN A 259 -18.33 0.87 -27.93
CA ASN A 259 -18.57 1.69 -29.13
C ASN A 259 -17.89 3.07 -29.05
N PHE A 260 -17.09 3.30 -28.03
CA PHE A 260 -16.44 4.57 -27.69
C PHE A 260 -17.43 5.71 -27.39
N ALA A 261 -18.68 5.39 -27.04
CA ALA A 261 -19.63 6.35 -26.54
C ALA A 261 -19.35 6.68 -25.07
N HIS A 262 -19.36 7.98 -24.72
CA HIS A 262 -19.19 8.44 -23.35
C HIS A 262 -20.33 7.95 -22.45
N ILE A 263 -20.02 7.26 -21.35
CA ILE A 263 -20.99 6.68 -20.42
C ILE A 263 -20.83 7.16 -18.98
N ASP A 264 -19.63 7.61 -18.58
CA ASP A 264 -19.37 8.10 -17.24
C ASP A 264 -18.16 9.05 -17.22
N THR A 265 -18.07 9.89 -16.18
CA THR A 265 -16.96 10.81 -15.95
C THR A 265 -16.45 10.66 -14.52
N TYR A 266 -15.13 10.55 -14.37
CA TYR A 266 -14.46 10.57 -13.09
C TYR A 266 -13.66 11.84 -12.89
N GLN A 267 -13.73 12.35 -11.68
CA GLN A 267 -12.97 13.49 -11.18
C GLN A 267 -12.63 13.26 -9.72
N MET A 268 -11.50 13.78 -9.26
CA MET A 268 -11.15 13.75 -7.85
C MET A 268 -12.13 14.55 -7.00
N LYS A 269 -12.12 14.33 -5.72
CA LYS A 269 -13.01 14.95 -4.73
C LYS A 269 -12.21 15.81 -3.76
N ASN A 270 -12.88 16.35 -2.76
CA ASN A 270 -12.25 17.14 -1.70
C ASN A 270 -11.57 18.42 -2.24
N GLY A 271 -12.09 19.00 -3.33
CA GLY A 271 -11.52 20.20 -3.95
C GLY A 271 -10.27 19.96 -4.80
N TYR A 272 -9.88 18.72 -5.02
CA TYR A 272 -8.79 18.34 -5.92
C TYR A 272 -9.31 18.06 -7.32
N MET A 273 -8.49 18.39 -8.33
CA MET A 273 -8.74 18.10 -9.73
C MET A 273 -7.78 17.02 -10.19
N ALA A 274 -8.28 16.00 -10.91
CA ALA A 274 -7.42 14.92 -11.39
C ALA A 274 -6.37 15.44 -12.38
N ASP A 275 -5.19 14.85 -12.31
CA ASP A 275 -4.10 15.06 -13.25
C ASP A 275 -4.17 14.03 -14.39
N SER A 276 -3.56 14.34 -15.53
CA SER A 276 -3.60 13.49 -16.74
C SER A 276 -2.76 12.22 -16.68
N HIS A 277 -1.88 12.05 -15.68
CA HIS A 277 -0.86 11.00 -15.72
C HIS A 277 -1.39 9.58 -15.52
N GLU A 278 -2.34 9.33 -14.60
CA GLU A 278 -2.80 7.97 -14.34
C GLU A 278 -4.27 7.88 -13.91
N PHE A 279 -4.96 6.91 -14.49
CA PHE A 279 -6.29 6.45 -14.10
C PHE A 279 -6.24 4.94 -13.94
N LEU A 280 -6.33 4.47 -12.71
CA LEU A 280 -6.27 3.05 -12.39
C LEU A 280 -7.62 2.55 -11.90
N MET A 281 -8.30 1.72 -12.69
CA MET A 281 -9.49 1.00 -12.23
C MET A 281 -9.06 -0.32 -11.58
N LEU A 282 -9.51 -0.52 -10.37
CA LEU A 282 -9.21 -1.69 -9.56
C LEU A 282 -10.18 -2.85 -9.86
N PRO A 283 -9.83 -4.10 -9.52
CA PRO A 283 -10.70 -5.26 -9.75
C PRO A 283 -12.08 -5.19 -9.07
N ASN A 284 -12.22 -4.39 -8.02
CA ASN A 284 -13.50 -4.18 -7.33
C ASN A 284 -14.33 -3.01 -7.89
N GLY A 285 -13.90 -2.42 -9.01
CA GLY A 285 -14.55 -1.28 -9.64
C GLY A 285 -14.17 0.08 -9.05
N HIS A 286 -13.44 0.13 -7.96
CA HIS A 286 -12.90 1.38 -7.44
C HIS A 286 -11.90 1.99 -8.42
N VAL A 287 -11.70 3.28 -8.32
CA VAL A 287 -10.79 4.02 -9.20
C VAL A 287 -9.77 4.79 -8.38
N ILE A 288 -8.51 4.72 -8.79
CA ILE A 288 -7.44 5.54 -8.22
C ILE A 288 -6.98 6.56 -9.26
N MET A 289 -6.89 7.81 -8.83
CA MET A 289 -6.37 8.95 -9.59
C MET A 289 -5.40 9.74 -8.71
N ASN A 290 -4.58 10.57 -9.35
CA ASN A 290 -3.69 11.49 -8.67
C ASN A 290 -3.88 12.92 -9.16
N CYS A 291 -3.33 13.88 -8.38
CA CYS A 291 -3.26 15.29 -8.75
C CYS A 291 -2.07 15.98 -8.12
N TYR A 292 -1.87 17.23 -8.52
CA TYR A 292 -0.96 18.18 -7.86
C TYR A 292 -1.69 18.98 -6.79
N ASP A 293 -1.03 19.20 -5.67
CA ASP A 293 -1.49 20.03 -4.55
C ASP A 293 -0.45 21.13 -4.26
N LEU A 294 -0.65 22.29 -4.86
CA LEU A 294 0.27 23.43 -4.73
C LEU A 294 0.09 24.14 -3.39
N GLN A 295 1.17 24.26 -2.65
CA GLN A 295 1.17 24.96 -1.37
C GLN A 295 2.31 25.97 -1.31
N PRO A 296 2.10 27.17 -0.71
CA PRO A 296 3.16 28.13 -0.44
C PRO A 296 4.02 27.63 0.72
N VAL A 297 5.33 27.50 0.49
CA VAL A 297 6.31 27.04 1.48
C VAL A 297 7.42 28.08 1.58
N ASP A 298 7.80 28.44 2.80
CA ASP A 298 8.97 29.29 3.05
C ASP A 298 10.25 28.46 3.05
N LEU A 299 11.00 28.52 1.96
CA LEU A 299 12.28 27.81 1.77
C LEU A 299 13.50 28.68 2.13
N SER A 300 13.31 29.94 2.54
CA SER A 300 14.42 30.87 2.76
C SER A 300 15.40 30.44 3.84
N ASN A 301 14.94 29.63 4.80
CA ASN A 301 15.73 29.08 5.89
C ASN A 301 16.12 27.62 5.72
N GLU A 302 15.60 26.94 4.71
CA GLU A 302 15.82 25.49 4.47
C GLU A 302 16.77 25.23 3.32
N VAL A 303 16.77 26.13 2.31
CA VAL A 303 17.56 25.97 1.08
C VAL A 303 18.32 27.26 0.81
N GLU A 304 19.62 27.18 0.55
CA GLU A 304 20.41 28.32 0.10
C GLU A 304 19.87 28.86 -1.23
N GLY A 305 19.44 30.13 -1.25
CA GLY A 305 18.74 30.73 -2.39
C GLY A 305 17.24 30.40 -2.48
N GLY A 306 16.70 29.67 -1.51
CA GLY A 306 15.29 29.35 -1.41
C GLY A 306 14.41 30.58 -1.28
N LYS A 307 13.18 30.50 -1.80
CA LYS A 307 12.24 31.63 -1.80
C LYS A 307 11.29 31.55 -0.60
N PRO A 308 10.94 32.69 0.03
CA PRO A 308 10.05 32.71 1.21
C PRO A 308 8.60 32.31 0.89
N ASN A 309 8.20 32.35 -0.37
CA ASN A 309 6.87 31.98 -0.84
C ASN A 309 6.98 31.07 -2.07
N ALA A 310 7.83 30.06 -2.01
CA ALA A 310 7.93 29.09 -3.10
C ALA A 310 6.62 28.30 -3.22
N MET A 311 6.11 28.16 -4.42
CA MET A 311 4.98 27.29 -4.71
C MET A 311 5.50 25.88 -4.92
N VAL A 312 5.26 25.01 -3.96
CA VAL A 312 5.73 23.62 -3.99
C VAL A 312 4.53 22.70 -4.28
N ALA A 313 4.68 21.84 -5.28
CA ALA A 313 3.64 20.88 -5.65
C ALA A 313 3.79 19.57 -4.86
N GLY A 314 2.90 19.31 -3.94
CA GLY A 314 2.68 17.96 -3.43
C GLY A 314 1.88 17.12 -4.45
N SER A 315 1.88 15.80 -4.25
CA SER A 315 1.02 14.88 -4.99
C SER A 315 -0.02 14.28 -4.04
N VAL A 316 -1.25 14.14 -4.53
CA VAL A 316 -2.35 13.50 -3.80
C VAL A 316 -2.91 12.38 -4.66
N MET A 317 -3.12 11.20 -4.07
CA MET A 317 -3.85 10.08 -4.68
C MET A 317 -5.15 9.87 -3.94
N GLN A 318 -6.23 9.64 -4.67
CA GLN A 318 -7.52 9.25 -4.11
C GLN A 318 -8.02 7.94 -4.72
N GLU A 319 -8.52 7.05 -3.87
CA GLU A 319 -9.34 5.92 -4.27
C GLU A 319 -10.80 6.28 -4.07
N LEU A 320 -11.58 6.20 -5.13
CA LEU A 320 -13.01 6.37 -5.12
C LEU A 320 -13.70 5.01 -5.19
N ASP A 321 -14.74 4.79 -4.39
CA ASP A 321 -15.58 3.61 -4.49
C ASP A 321 -16.57 3.72 -5.67
N ASN A 322 -17.44 2.70 -5.85
CA ASN A 322 -18.38 2.65 -6.95
C ASN A 322 -19.45 3.77 -6.90
N ASP A 323 -19.67 4.37 -5.74
CA ASP A 323 -20.53 5.55 -5.56
C ASP A 323 -19.73 6.86 -5.64
N LYS A 324 -18.45 6.77 -6.03
CA LYS A 324 -17.50 7.88 -6.15
C LYS A 324 -17.22 8.62 -4.84
N ASN A 325 -17.33 7.92 -3.71
CA ASN A 325 -16.87 8.43 -2.42
C ASN A 325 -15.37 8.18 -2.23
N VAL A 326 -14.66 9.11 -1.61
CA VAL A 326 -13.24 8.92 -1.27
C VAL A 326 -13.14 7.92 -0.13
N VAL A 327 -12.58 6.75 -0.41
CA VAL A 327 -12.36 5.69 0.58
C VAL A 327 -10.91 5.56 1.02
N PHE A 328 -10.01 6.18 0.26
CA PHE A 328 -8.59 6.29 0.59
C PHE A 328 -8.03 7.56 -0.05
N GLN A 329 -7.23 8.32 0.71
CA GLN A 329 -6.52 9.50 0.23
C GLN A 329 -5.11 9.50 0.80
N TRP A 330 -4.13 9.50 -0.07
CA TRP A 330 -2.72 9.54 0.29
C TRP A 330 -2.08 10.82 -0.23
N ARG A 331 -1.32 11.50 0.62
CA ARG A 331 -0.72 12.79 0.29
C ARG A 331 0.77 12.73 0.49
N SER A 332 1.54 13.16 -0.49
CA SER A 332 3.00 13.21 -0.40
C SER A 332 3.50 14.12 0.73
N TRP A 333 2.74 15.16 1.07
CA TRP A 333 3.00 16.07 2.20
C TRP A 333 3.13 15.37 3.55
N ASP A 334 2.47 14.23 3.69
CA ASP A 334 2.41 13.48 4.93
C ASP A 334 3.49 12.38 5.01
N HIS A 335 4.16 12.07 3.88
CA HIS A 335 5.01 10.88 3.75
C HIS A 335 6.39 11.15 3.16
N PHE A 336 6.56 12.18 2.34
CA PHE A 336 7.81 12.52 1.69
C PHE A 336 8.37 13.85 2.20
N ASN A 337 9.69 13.95 2.21
CA ASN A 337 10.33 15.24 2.33
C ASN A 337 10.52 15.82 0.91
N TYR A 338 9.92 16.97 0.63
CA TYR A 338 10.04 17.64 -0.67
C TYR A 338 11.47 18.06 -1.03
N LEU A 339 12.39 18.10 -0.07
CA LEU A 339 13.82 18.35 -0.30
C LEU A 339 14.59 17.09 -0.74
N ASP A 340 13.97 15.90 -0.73
CA ASP A 340 14.58 14.69 -1.29
C ASP A 340 14.61 14.71 -2.82
N THR A 341 14.02 15.70 -3.44
CA THR A 341 13.98 15.86 -4.90
C THR A 341 15.38 16.03 -5.53
N TYR A 342 15.47 15.68 -6.81
CA TYR A 342 16.59 16.03 -7.72
C TYR A 342 16.24 17.26 -8.58
N PHE A 343 15.10 17.88 -8.31
CA PHE A 343 14.68 19.09 -9.01
C PHE A 343 15.29 20.34 -8.35
N ASN A 344 15.36 21.46 -9.09
CA ASN A 344 15.90 22.72 -8.57
C ASN A 344 14.92 23.36 -7.54
N THR A 345 15.31 23.40 -6.29
CA THR A 345 14.51 23.90 -5.17
C THR A 345 14.63 25.42 -4.96
N THR A 346 15.42 26.14 -5.78
CA THR A 346 15.56 27.62 -5.66
C THR A 346 14.56 28.36 -6.55
N LEU A 347 13.75 27.64 -7.33
CA LEU A 347 12.70 28.21 -8.17
C LEU A 347 11.55 28.79 -7.34
N THR A 348 10.80 29.71 -7.91
CA THR A 348 9.58 30.27 -7.31
C THR A 348 8.43 29.29 -7.30
N ALA A 349 8.46 28.29 -8.20
CA ALA A 349 7.50 27.18 -8.25
C ALA A 349 8.23 25.93 -8.75
N PHE A 350 8.00 24.77 -8.11
CA PHE A 350 8.57 23.51 -8.55
C PHE A 350 7.76 22.32 -8.04
N ASP A 351 7.89 21.20 -8.76
CA ASP A 351 7.31 19.92 -8.42
C ASP A 351 8.39 18.95 -7.92
N PRO A 352 8.46 18.71 -6.61
CA PRO A 352 9.51 17.83 -6.06
C PRO A 352 9.25 16.34 -6.25
N ILE A 353 8.01 15.90 -6.51
CA ILE A 353 7.61 14.49 -6.45
C ILE A 353 7.28 13.95 -7.84
N HIS A 354 6.21 14.46 -8.47
CA HIS A 354 5.73 14.09 -9.79
C HIS A 354 5.38 12.60 -9.91
N ILE A 355 4.23 12.20 -9.36
CA ILE A 355 3.71 10.83 -9.52
C ILE A 355 3.17 10.68 -10.94
N ASN A 356 3.77 9.81 -11.75
CA ASN A 356 3.40 9.61 -13.15
C ASN A 356 2.93 8.18 -13.48
N SER A 357 2.97 7.26 -12.55
CA SER A 357 2.32 5.95 -12.66
C SER A 357 1.92 5.39 -11.30
N ILE A 358 0.79 4.70 -11.28
CA ILE A 358 0.24 4.00 -10.12
C ILE A 358 -0.14 2.60 -10.58
N GLU A 359 0.27 1.58 -9.82
CA GLU A 359 -0.01 0.17 -10.10
C GLU A 359 -0.56 -0.53 -8.87
N LEU A 360 -1.56 -1.39 -9.05
CA LEU A 360 -1.99 -2.32 -8.02
C LEU A 360 -1.08 -3.53 -8.03
N THR A 361 -0.38 -3.78 -6.94
CA THR A 361 0.50 -4.94 -6.80
C THR A 361 -0.28 -6.21 -6.51
N ILE A 362 0.33 -7.37 -6.78
CA ILE A 362 -0.26 -8.70 -6.57
C ILE A 362 -0.77 -8.90 -5.14
N ASP A 363 -0.08 -8.33 -4.15
CA ASP A 363 -0.46 -8.36 -2.73
C ASP A 363 -1.51 -7.30 -2.33
N GLY A 364 -2.07 -6.59 -3.32
CA GLY A 364 -3.13 -5.61 -3.14
C GLY A 364 -2.67 -4.26 -2.57
N ASN A 365 -1.37 -3.98 -2.58
CA ASN A 365 -0.78 -2.69 -2.24
C ASN A 365 -0.62 -1.81 -3.48
N LEU A 366 -0.09 -0.61 -3.34
CA LEU A 366 0.15 0.31 -4.45
C LEU A 366 1.64 0.48 -4.70
N LEU A 367 2.00 0.53 -5.99
CA LEU A 367 3.32 0.90 -6.45
C LEU A 367 3.22 2.23 -7.20
N ILE A 368 4.04 3.21 -6.83
CA ILE A 368 4.08 4.51 -7.50
C ILE A 368 5.47 4.80 -8.05
N SER A 369 5.52 5.49 -9.17
CA SER A 369 6.73 6.10 -9.70
C SER A 369 6.73 7.59 -9.41
N SER A 370 7.72 8.05 -8.64
CA SER A 370 7.96 9.46 -8.30
C SER A 370 9.12 9.99 -9.14
N ARG A 371 8.79 10.58 -10.29
CA ARG A 371 9.75 10.99 -11.32
C ARG A 371 10.88 11.88 -10.79
N ASN A 372 10.51 12.92 -10.02
CA ASN A 372 11.48 13.93 -9.57
C ASN A 372 12.26 13.51 -8.32
N LEU A 373 11.84 12.41 -7.67
CA LEU A 373 12.64 11.70 -6.66
C LEU A 373 13.54 10.62 -7.24
N ASN A 374 13.40 10.27 -8.53
CA ASN A 374 14.04 9.09 -9.13
C ASN A 374 13.73 7.81 -8.34
N GLU A 375 12.47 7.63 -7.93
CA GLU A 375 12.10 6.63 -6.93
C GLU A 375 10.83 5.87 -7.30
N ILE A 376 10.83 4.59 -6.98
CA ILE A 376 9.66 3.72 -6.97
C ILE A 376 9.33 3.43 -5.52
N THR A 377 8.09 3.67 -5.10
CA THR A 377 7.65 3.50 -3.72
C THR A 377 6.48 2.53 -3.65
N LYS A 378 6.56 1.54 -2.75
CA LYS A 378 5.43 0.66 -2.42
C LYS A 378 4.71 1.17 -1.19
N ILE A 379 3.39 1.31 -1.31
CA ILE A 379 2.51 1.89 -0.29
C ILE A 379 1.48 0.85 0.14
N ASN A 380 1.31 0.67 1.43
CA ASN A 380 0.25 -0.16 1.97
C ASN A 380 -1.11 0.51 1.73
N ARG A 381 -1.91 -0.01 0.81
CA ARG A 381 -3.22 0.54 0.45
C ARG A 381 -4.23 0.55 1.61
N LYS A 382 -4.03 -0.30 2.63
CA LYS A 382 -4.94 -0.37 3.78
C LYS A 382 -4.62 0.67 4.86
N THR A 383 -3.33 1.05 4.98
CA THR A 383 -2.85 1.95 6.04
C THR A 383 -2.28 3.27 5.53
N GLY A 384 -1.91 3.37 4.26
CA GLY A 384 -1.21 4.52 3.68
C GLY A 384 0.28 4.56 3.99
N GLU A 385 0.82 3.64 4.77
CA GLU A 385 2.24 3.62 5.14
C GLU A 385 3.12 3.18 3.97
N ILE A 386 4.32 3.73 3.89
CA ILE A 386 5.34 3.29 2.94
C ILE A 386 5.90 1.94 3.40
N ILE A 387 5.83 0.94 2.52
CA ILE A 387 6.39 -0.40 2.77
C ILE A 387 7.88 -0.42 2.46
N TRP A 388 8.25 0.13 1.29
CA TRP A 388 9.64 0.28 0.88
C TRP A 388 9.82 1.34 -0.23
N ARG A 389 11.08 1.74 -0.41
CA ARG A 389 11.52 2.76 -1.38
C ARG A 389 12.71 2.21 -2.19
N LEU A 390 12.60 2.23 -3.51
CA LEU A 390 13.60 1.75 -4.46
C LEU A 390 14.10 2.90 -5.34
N GLY A 391 15.38 3.17 -5.35
CA GLY A 391 15.98 4.30 -6.06
C GLY A 391 15.95 5.60 -5.25
N GLY A 392 16.35 6.70 -5.86
CA GLY A 392 16.36 8.02 -5.22
C GLY A 392 17.34 8.16 -4.05
N LYS A 393 17.16 9.26 -3.29
CA LYS A 393 18.01 9.57 -2.12
C LYS A 393 17.73 8.63 -0.93
N ASN A 394 16.53 8.04 -0.87
CA ASN A 394 16.09 7.18 0.23
C ASN A 394 16.03 5.71 -0.16
N ASN A 395 16.83 5.31 -1.12
CA ASN A 395 16.90 3.94 -1.61
C ASN A 395 17.22 2.93 -0.50
N GLN A 396 16.42 1.89 -0.42
CA GLN A 396 16.57 0.80 0.56
C GLN A 396 17.14 -0.49 -0.04
N PHE A 397 17.37 -0.53 -1.36
CA PHE A 397 17.74 -1.74 -2.09
C PHE A 397 19.18 -1.72 -2.59
N THR A 398 19.76 -2.89 -2.65
CA THR A 398 21.02 -3.12 -3.38
C THR A 398 20.70 -3.52 -4.81
N PHE A 399 21.22 -2.77 -5.77
CA PHE A 399 21.08 -3.11 -7.19
C PHE A 399 22.10 -4.16 -7.60
N ILE A 400 21.65 -5.13 -8.40
CA ILE A 400 22.46 -6.25 -8.94
C ILE A 400 22.32 -6.25 -10.46
N GLY A 401 23.42 -6.47 -11.17
CA GLY A 401 23.43 -6.55 -12.63
C GLY A 401 23.42 -5.20 -13.37
N GLU A 402 23.42 -4.10 -12.63
CA GLU A 402 23.49 -2.75 -13.21
C GLU A 402 24.90 -2.32 -13.55
N ASP A 403 25.02 -1.42 -14.54
CA ASP A 403 26.28 -0.76 -14.87
C ASP A 403 26.65 0.23 -13.76
N GLU A 404 27.77 -0.04 -13.10
CA GLU A 404 28.31 0.77 -12.01
C GLU A 404 28.59 2.24 -12.39
N THR A 405 28.77 2.53 -13.69
CA THR A 405 28.95 3.91 -14.19
C THR A 405 27.68 4.75 -14.07
N ASN A 406 26.51 4.12 -13.89
CA ASN A 406 25.22 4.77 -13.65
C ASN A 406 25.00 5.21 -12.20
N LYS A 407 25.91 4.87 -11.28
CA LYS A 407 25.77 5.27 -9.87
C LYS A 407 25.73 6.79 -9.67
N PRO A 408 24.98 7.29 -8.71
CA PRO A 408 24.11 6.56 -7.74
C PRO A 408 22.70 6.29 -8.29
N LEU A 409 22.37 6.76 -9.50
CA LEU A 409 21.04 6.65 -10.11
C LEU A 409 21.10 5.61 -11.24
N TYR A 410 20.81 4.35 -10.91
CA TYR A 410 20.74 3.27 -11.89
C TYR A 410 19.61 3.46 -12.90
N PHE A 411 18.48 4.03 -12.44
CA PHE A 411 17.44 4.57 -13.32
C PHE A 411 17.11 6.00 -12.90
N SER A 412 16.55 6.80 -13.80
CA SER A 412 16.17 8.17 -13.47
C SER A 412 14.99 8.67 -14.29
N ARG A 413 14.15 9.49 -13.65
CA ARG A 413 12.97 10.13 -14.24
C ARG A 413 12.01 9.10 -14.86
N THR A 414 11.85 7.93 -14.23
CA THR A 414 11.10 6.78 -14.75
C THR A 414 9.63 7.07 -15.01
N HIS A 415 9.07 6.35 -15.99
CA HIS A 415 7.65 6.30 -16.31
C HIS A 415 7.15 4.86 -16.35
N ASP A 416 5.82 4.72 -16.23
CA ASP A 416 5.10 3.49 -16.54
C ASP A 416 5.61 2.27 -15.77
N VAL A 417 5.80 2.43 -14.45
CA VAL A 417 6.21 1.34 -13.55
C VAL A 417 5.05 0.37 -13.37
N ARG A 418 5.27 -0.94 -13.63
CA ARG A 418 4.26 -2.00 -13.51
C ARG A 418 4.82 -3.23 -12.84
N GLN A 419 3.99 -3.96 -12.13
CA GLN A 419 4.35 -5.26 -11.57
C GLN A 419 3.84 -6.38 -12.48
N LEU A 420 4.74 -7.30 -12.84
CA LEU A 420 4.41 -8.50 -13.59
C LEU A 420 3.84 -9.60 -12.68
N PRO A 421 3.10 -10.58 -13.24
CA PRO A 421 2.56 -11.69 -12.46
C PRO A 421 3.61 -12.54 -11.71
N ASN A 422 4.88 -12.51 -12.15
CA ASN A 422 5.99 -13.17 -11.45
C ASN A 422 6.58 -12.33 -10.29
N GLY A 423 6.02 -11.15 -10.01
CA GLY A 423 6.49 -10.22 -8.99
C GLY A 423 7.57 -9.25 -9.44
N ASN A 424 8.14 -9.42 -10.62
CA ASN A 424 9.12 -8.48 -11.18
C ASN A 424 8.49 -7.13 -11.48
N ILE A 425 9.29 -6.10 -11.54
CA ILE A 425 8.85 -4.73 -11.87
C ILE A 425 9.43 -4.34 -13.22
N THR A 426 8.57 -3.88 -14.12
CA THR A 426 8.97 -3.25 -15.37
C THR A 426 8.87 -1.73 -15.26
N LEU A 427 9.73 -1.03 -15.99
CA LEU A 427 9.71 0.43 -16.06
C LEU A 427 10.31 0.93 -17.38
N PHE A 428 9.86 2.10 -17.79
CA PHE A 428 10.55 2.90 -18.80
C PHE A 428 11.50 3.86 -18.09
N ASP A 429 12.81 3.63 -18.24
CA ASP A 429 13.85 4.44 -17.64
C ASP A 429 14.25 5.54 -18.64
N ASN A 430 13.83 6.77 -18.39
CA ASN A 430 14.15 7.92 -19.23
C ASN A 430 15.64 8.26 -19.21
N GLY A 431 16.33 7.99 -18.11
CA GLY A 431 17.78 8.21 -18.00
C GLY A 431 18.20 9.68 -17.98
N ALA A 432 17.26 10.60 -17.66
CA ALA A 432 17.50 12.03 -17.83
C ALA A 432 18.55 12.62 -16.88
N ASP A 433 18.71 12.04 -15.68
CA ASP A 433 19.71 12.49 -14.71
C ASP A 433 21.04 11.71 -14.79
N ARG A 434 21.23 10.85 -15.82
CA ARG A 434 22.52 10.20 -16.06
C ARG A 434 23.59 11.21 -16.39
N LYS A 435 24.75 11.06 -15.77
CA LYS A 435 25.91 11.94 -15.99
C LYS A 435 26.69 11.59 -17.25
N SER A 436 26.57 10.34 -17.71
CA SER A 436 27.20 9.80 -18.93
C SER A 436 26.32 10.08 -20.17
N ALA A 437 26.44 9.26 -21.20
CA ALA A 437 25.61 9.37 -22.39
C ALA A 437 24.11 9.25 -22.04
N LYS A 438 23.29 10.15 -22.58
CA LYS A 438 21.86 10.16 -22.43
C LYS A 438 21.22 9.09 -23.31
N PHE A 439 20.53 8.14 -22.74
CA PHE A 439 19.69 7.16 -23.43
C PHE A 439 18.52 6.74 -22.56
N SER A 440 17.44 6.31 -23.18
CA SER A 440 16.30 5.70 -22.49
C SER A 440 16.25 4.21 -22.76
N ARG A 441 15.71 3.44 -21.84
CA ARG A 441 15.60 1.99 -21.93
C ARG A 441 14.31 1.45 -21.32
N ALA A 442 13.87 0.31 -21.81
CA ALA A 442 12.93 -0.54 -21.12
C ALA A 442 13.72 -1.47 -20.17
N ALA A 443 13.32 -1.56 -18.92
CA ALA A 443 14.01 -2.37 -17.92
C ALA A 443 13.04 -3.21 -17.09
N GLU A 444 13.50 -4.43 -16.71
CA GLU A 444 12.80 -5.32 -15.79
C GLU A 444 13.72 -5.67 -14.63
N TYR A 445 13.21 -5.50 -13.42
CA TYR A 445 13.90 -5.83 -12.18
C TYR A 445 13.16 -6.92 -11.41
N LYS A 446 13.91 -7.93 -10.99
CA LYS A 446 13.47 -8.90 -10.00
C LYS A 446 13.67 -8.29 -8.61
N ILE A 447 12.58 -8.19 -7.85
CA ILE A 447 12.59 -7.56 -6.53
C ILE A 447 12.56 -8.61 -5.44
N ASP A 448 13.53 -8.57 -4.54
CA ASP A 448 13.51 -9.30 -3.28
C ASP A 448 13.23 -8.31 -2.13
N GLU A 449 11.98 -8.30 -1.68
CA GLU A 449 11.53 -7.37 -0.62
C GLU A 449 12.13 -7.73 0.74
N VAL A 450 12.53 -8.96 0.96
CA VAL A 450 13.11 -9.44 2.23
C VAL A 450 14.58 -9.03 2.33
N ASN A 451 15.37 -9.38 1.31
CA ASN A 451 16.80 -9.09 1.28
C ASN A 451 17.13 -7.69 0.75
N LYS A 452 16.10 -6.96 0.31
CA LYS A 452 16.23 -5.62 -0.27
C LYS A 452 17.20 -5.60 -1.44
N THR A 453 17.00 -6.50 -2.41
CA THR A 453 17.76 -6.51 -3.67
C THR A 453 16.86 -6.26 -4.87
N ALA A 454 17.39 -5.53 -5.84
CA ALA A 454 16.77 -5.28 -7.14
C ALA A 454 17.75 -5.74 -8.22
N GLU A 455 17.47 -6.87 -8.85
CA GLU A 455 18.30 -7.49 -9.88
C GLU A 455 17.78 -7.11 -11.25
N LEU A 456 18.60 -6.46 -12.07
CA LEU A 456 18.28 -6.19 -13.47
C LEU A 456 18.30 -7.51 -14.25
N VAL A 457 17.10 -8.00 -14.62
CA VAL A 457 16.95 -9.29 -15.34
C VAL A 457 16.75 -9.11 -16.84
N TYR A 458 16.30 -7.94 -17.25
CA TYR A 458 16.16 -7.59 -18.64
C TYR A 458 16.32 -6.10 -18.87
N GLU A 459 16.96 -5.74 -20.00
CA GLU A 459 16.95 -4.38 -20.54
C GLU A 459 16.90 -4.38 -22.08
N TYR A 460 16.29 -3.37 -22.63
CA TYR A 460 16.38 -3.07 -24.06
C TYR A 460 16.73 -1.60 -24.26
N ARG A 461 17.75 -1.38 -25.07
CA ARG A 461 18.15 -0.09 -25.65
C ARG A 461 17.99 -0.17 -27.14
N HIS A 462 17.40 0.82 -27.74
CA HIS A 462 17.26 0.89 -29.19
C HIS A 462 18.62 1.11 -29.83
N VAL A 463 18.81 0.64 -31.07
CA VAL A 463 20.05 0.86 -31.84
C VAL A 463 19.71 1.59 -33.13
N PRO A 464 20.16 2.84 -33.28
CA PRO A 464 20.93 3.68 -32.35
C PRO A 464 20.11 4.05 -31.10
N ASP A 465 20.81 4.45 -30.01
CA ASP A 465 20.16 4.87 -28.77
C ASP A 465 19.10 5.97 -29.00
N ILE A 466 17.94 5.80 -28.37
CA ILE A 466 16.91 6.82 -28.29
C ILE A 466 16.96 7.46 -26.91
N TYR A 467 16.84 8.78 -26.85
CA TYR A 467 16.70 9.52 -25.61
C TYR A 467 15.34 10.20 -25.55
N SER A 468 14.53 9.80 -24.58
CA SER A 468 13.26 10.39 -24.23
C SER A 468 13.36 11.04 -22.85
N GLN A 469 13.35 12.35 -22.80
CA GLN A 469 13.53 13.09 -21.55
C GLN A 469 12.38 12.87 -20.56
N PHE A 470 11.17 12.62 -21.07
CA PHE A 470 9.93 12.41 -20.28
C PHE A 470 8.95 11.56 -21.09
N GLN A 471 7.89 11.07 -20.40
CA GLN A 471 6.89 10.18 -20.97
C GLN A 471 7.47 8.82 -21.36
N GLY A 472 6.67 7.98 -22.00
CA GLY A 472 7.08 6.66 -22.45
C GLY A 472 6.42 5.54 -21.65
N SER A 473 6.45 4.35 -22.25
CA SER A 473 5.80 3.16 -21.67
C SER A 473 6.54 1.88 -22.02
N PHE A 474 6.38 0.86 -21.16
CA PHE A 474 6.92 -0.47 -21.39
C PHE A 474 5.93 -1.54 -20.95
N ARG A 475 5.53 -2.41 -21.88
CA ARG A 475 4.60 -3.52 -21.65
C ARG A 475 5.12 -4.81 -22.23
N ILE A 476 4.81 -5.93 -21.56
CA ILE A 476 4.97 -7.27 -22.09
C ILE A 476 3.64 -7.71 -22.69
N LEU A 477 3.65 -8.09 -23.96
CA LEU A 477 2.47 -8.51 -24.69
C LEU A 477 2.12 -9.99 -24.41
N PRO A 478 0.88 -10.43 -24.66
CA PRO A 478 0.46 -11.81 -24.41
C PRO A 478 1.28 -12.90 -25.14
N ASN A 479 1.91 -12.58 -26.28
CA ASN A 479 2.80 -13.50 -27.00
C ASN A 479 4.25 -13.48 -26.48
N GLY A 480 4.54 -12.72 -25.41
CA GLY A 480 5.87 -12.54 -24.84
C GLY A 480 6.72 -11.44 -25.50
N ASN A 481 6.25 -10.83 -26.59
CA ASN A 481 6.91 -9.66 -27.15
C ASN A 481 6.84 -8.47 -26.20
N MET A 482 7.75 -7.54 -26.34
CA MET A 482 7.85 -6.33 -25.55
C MET A 482 7.48 -5.13 -26.38
N PHE A 483 6.62 -4.27 -25.84
CA PHE A 483 6.10 -3.09 -26.51
C PHE A 483 6.52 -1.82 -25.77
N ILE A 484 7.25 -0.97 -26.48
CA ILE A 484 7.90 0.21 -25.92
C ILE A 484 7.36 1.45 -26.63
N GLY A 485 6.73 2.34 -25.87
CA GLY A 485 6.37 3.69 -26.31
C GLY A 485 7.49 4.66 -25.95
N TRP A 486 7.98 5.44 -26.92
CA TRP A 486 9.15 6.31 -26.74
C TRP A 486 8.81 7.74 -26.28
N GLY A 487 7.55 8.03 -26.01
CA GLY A 487 7.11 9.31 -25.44
C GLY A 487 7.64 10.51 -26.20
N SER A 488 8.24 11.46 -25.50
CA SER A 488 8.73 12.73 -26.06
C SER A 488 9.79 12.59 -27.17
N ALA A 489 10.51 11.47 -27.25
CA ALA A 489 11.51 11.25 -28.30
C ALA A 489 10.88 11.22 -29.69
N SER A 490 9.62 10.80 -29.85
CA SER A 490 8.92 10.75 -31.14
C SER A 490 8.75 12.13 -31.78
N GLY A 491 8.64 13.19 -30.95
CA GLY A 491 8.64 14.57 -31.42
C GLY A 491 9.91 14.99 -32.15
N GLY A 492 11.05 14.37 -31.84
CA GLY A 492 12.33 14.53 -32.54
C GLY A 492 12.46 13.73 -33.84
N GLY A 493 11.47 12.86 -34.14
CA GLY A 493 11.48 11.97 -35.30
C GLY A 493 12.00 10.56 -35.01
N SER A 494 12.16 10.20 -33.73
CA SER A 494 12.34 8.82 -33.30
C SER A 494 11.01 8.05 -33.41
N PRO A 495 10.99 6.72 -33.34
CA PRO A 495 9.76 5.94 -33.30
C PRO A 495 8.81 6.40 -32.19
N ALA A 496 7.50 6.34 -32.45
CA ALA A 496 6.50 6.50 -31.43
C ALA A 496 6.44 5.26 -30.55
N PHE A 497 6.55 4.10 -31.18
CA PHE A 497 6.71 2.82 -30.49
C PHE A 497 7.62 1.85 -31.26
N THR A 498 8.14 0.88 -30.53
CA THR A 498 8.87 -0.28 -31.05
C THR A 498 8.38 -1.53 -30.35
N GLU A 499 8.04 -2.58 -31.11
CA GLU A 499 7.79 -3.91 -30.60
C GLU A 499 8.98 -4.81 -30.88
N ILE A 500 9.43 -5.55 -29.89
CA ILE A 500 10.56 -6.47 -30.01
C ILE A 500 10.19 -7.85 -29.48
N THR A 501 10.82 -8.88 -30.05
CA THR A 501 10.77 -10.23 -29.51
C THR A 501 11.65 -10.35 -28.25
N PRO A 502 11.52 -11.41 -27.42
CA PRO A 502 12.37 -11.62 -26.25
C PRO A 502 13.88 -11.65 -26.55
N ASP A 503 14.27 -12.05 -27.76
CA ASP A 503 15.65 -12.00 -28.26
C ASP A 503 16.06 -10.63 -28.86
N LYS A 504 15.25 -9.60 -28.60
CA LYS A 504 15.52 -8.19 -28.95
C LYS A 504 15.47 -7.86 -30.46
N LYS A 505 14.85 -8.71 -31.30
CA LYS A 505 14.58 -8.40 -32.70
C LYS A 505 13.42 -7.43 -32.81
N VAL A 506 13.58 -6.31 -33.51
CA VAL A 506 12.49 -5.38 -33.82
C VAL A 506 11.53 -6.05 -34.83
N VAL A 507 10.26 -6.13 -34.48
CA VAL A 507 9.21 -6.77 -35.31
C VAL A 507 8.08 -5.82 -35.69
N SER A 508 7.91 -4.71 -34.94
CA SER A 508 7.01 -3.62 -35.35
C SER A 508 7.56 -2.30 -34.87
N GLU A 509 7.53 -1.29 -35.71
CA GLU A 509 8.01 0.04 -35.38
C GLU A 509 7.27 1.10 -36.19
N MET A 510 6.89 2.20 -35.51
CA MET A 510 6.08 3.26 -36.09
C MET A 510 6.67 4.62 -35.81
N THR A 511 6.65 5.50 -36.81
CA THR A 511 7.09 6.90 -36.69
C THR A 511 5.97 7.84 -37.16
N TRP A 512 5.85 8.97 -36.47
CA TRP A 512 4.95 10.07 -36.87
C TRP A 512 5.51 10.90 -38.02
N LEU A 513 4.58 11.39 -38.87
CA LEU A 513 4.82 12.48 -39.81
C LEU A 513 3.69 13.51 -39.69
N PRO A 514 3.95 14.83 -39.59
CA PRO A 514 5.29 15.44 -39.49
C PRO A 514 5.96 15.18 -38.16
N LYS A 515 7.21 15.55 -37.99
CA LYS A 515 7.88 15.60 -36.70
C LYS A 515 7.17 16.57 -35.75
N GLY A 516 7.33 16.38 -34.44
CA GLY A 516 6.72 17.21 -33.41
C GLY A 516 5.52 16.56 -32.71
N LEU A 517 5.06 15.40 -33.20
CA LEU A 517 3.95 14.67 -32.59
C LEU A 517 4.46 13.70 -31.53
N VAL A 518 3.76 13.68 -30.40
CA VAL A 518 4.11 12.87 -29.23
C VAL A 518 2.88 12.08 -28.79
N SER A 519 3.09 10.83 -28.42
CA SER A 519 2.11 10.04 -27.65
C SER A 519 2.68 9.81 -26.25
N TYR A 520 1.94 10.19 -25.22
CA TYR A 520 2.35 10.02 -23.84
C TYR A 520 2.75 8.56 -23.53
N ARG A 521 1.84 7.64 -23.91
CA ARG A 521 2.05 6.19 -23.91
C ARG A 521 1.68 5.63 -25.27
N ALA A 522 2.29 4.52 -25.63
CA ALA A 522 1.80 3.65 -26.68
C ALA A 522 1.45 2.31 -26.06
N LEU A 523 0.23 1.84 -26.25
CA LEU A 523 -0.28 0.62 -25.62
C LEU A 523 -0.87 -0.28 -26.69
N LYS A 524 -0.51 -1.56 -26.67
CA LYS A 524 -0.98 -2.51 -27.68
C LYS A 524 -1.84 -3.59 -27.03
N TYR A 525 -3.04 -3.74 -27.56
CA TYR A 525 -4.05 -4.69 -27.11
C TYR A 525 -4.44 -5.65 -28.22
N PRO A 526 -4.84 -6.88 -27.91
CA PRO A 526 -5.38 -7.80 -28.88
C PRO A 526 -6.61 -7.22 -29.61
N LYS A 527 -6.71 -7.45 -30.92
CA LYS A 527 -7.84 -6.94 -31.74
C LYS A 527 -9.21 -7.37 -31.23
N GLU A 528 -9.27 -8.59 -30.77
CA GLU A 528 -10.49 -9.26 -30.31
C GLU A 528 -11.00 -8.67 -28.98
N PHE A 529 -10.18 -7.90 -28.30
CA PHE A 529 -10.56 -7.30 -27.02
C PHE A 529 -11.85 -6.47 -27.11
N LEU A 530 -12.10 -5.84 -28.24
CA LEU A 530 -13.24 -4.97 -28.46
C LEU A 530 -14.55 -5.72 -28.82
N LYS A 531 -14.46 -7.03 -29.16
CA LYS A 531 -15.65 -7.85 -29.46
C LYS A 531 -15.46 -9.31 -29.02
N PRO A 532 -16.48 -9.94 -28.41
CA PRO A 532 -16.46 -11.38 -28.23
C PRO A 532 -16.44 -12.05 -29.59
N GLN A 533 -15.71 -13.15 -29.72
CA GLN A 533 -15.71 -13.99 -30.95
C GLN A 533 -16.98 -14.79 -31.10
N ALA A 534 -17.61 -15.16 -30.00
CA ALA A 534 -18.92 -15.77 -29.98
C ALA A 534 -19.74 -15.16 -28.84
N ASN A 535 -21.02 -14.94 -29.07
CA ASN A 535 -21.95 -14.38 -28.11
C ASN A 535 -23.30 -15.08 -28.23
N ILE A 536 -23.47 -16.17 -27.46
CA ILE A 536 -24.59 -17.11 -27.64
C ILE A 536 -25.50 -17.05 -26.43
N ASP A 537 -26.80 -16.95 -26.70
CA ASP A 537 -27.87 -16.98 -25.70
C ASP A 537 -28.57 -18.34 -25.70
N GLN A 538 -28.86 -18.89 -24.52
CA GLN A 538 -29.77 -19.99 -24.32
C GLN A 538 -30.86 -19.61 -23.34
N TYR A 539 -32.07 -19.96 -23.63
CA TYR A 539 -33.27 -19.58 -22.90
C TYR A 539 -33.96 -20.76 -22.23
N GLU A 540 -34.86 -20.49 -21.29
CA GLU A 540 -35.64 -21.51 -20.58
C GLU A 540 -34.78 -22.65 -19.96
N ILE A 541 -33.74 -22.19 -19.25
CA ILE A 541 -32.79 -23.10 -18.63
C ILE A 541 -33.46 -23.91 -17.54
N ALA A 542 -33.39 -25.26 -17.66
CA ALA A 542 -34.06 -26.20 -16.76
C ALA A 542 -33.09 -27.23 -16.15
N LEU A 543 -33.46 -27.71 -14.97
CA LEU A 543 -32.74 -28.78 -14.26
C LEU A 543 -32.60 -30.05 -15.11
N ASN A 544 -31.43 -30.68 -15.03
CA ASN A 544 -31.09 -31.95 -15.74
C ASN A 544 -31.04 -31.85 -17.28
N ASN A 545 -31.11 -30.65 -17.84
CA ASN A 545 -30.94 -30.41 -19.27
C ASN A 545 -29.48 -30.08 -19.62
N SER A 546 -29.13 -30.30 -20.88
CA SER A 546 -27.86 -29.96 -21.51
C SER A 546 -28.09 -28.86 -22.55
N TYR A 547 -27.26 -27.86 -22.58
CA TYR A 547 -27.33 -26.72 -23.50
C TYR A 547 -26.00 -26.53 -24.21
N GLU A 548 -26.02 -26.56 -25.54
CA GLU A 548 -24.87 -26.24 -26.38
C GLU A 548 -24.91 -24.73 -26.72
N PHE A 549 -23.80 -24.05 -26.51
CA PHE A 549 -23.67 -22.62 -26.81
C PHE A 549 -22.95 -22.42 -28.14
N ASN A 550 -23.56 -22.93 -29.21
CA ASN A 550 -23.05 -22.86 -30.57
C ASN A 550 -24.20 -22.49 -31.53
N GLU A 551 -23.91 -21.55 -32.43
CA GLU A 551 -24.80 -21.18 -33.54
C GLU A 551 -24.02 -21.19 -34.85
N ASP A 552 -24.71 -21.11 -35.97
CA ASP A 552 -24.09 -21.15 -37.31
C ASP A 552 -23.09 -19.99 -37.49
N GLY A 553 -21.80 -20.35 -37.58
CA GLY A 553 -20.70 -19.37 -37.73
C GLY A 553 -20.09 -18.89 -36.42
N ASP A 554 -20.79 -19.01 -35.30
CA ASP A 554 -20.32 -18.58 -33.96
C ASP A 554 -20.37 -19.76 -33.00
N SER A 555 -19.24 -20.07 -32.34
CA SER A 555 -19.20 -21.17 -31.40
C SER A 555 -18.35 -20.83 -30.18
N THR A 556 -18.92 -21.04 -29.01
CA THR A 556 -18.15 -20.95 -27.75
C THR A 556 -17.39 -22.24 -27.48
N PHE A 557 -17.78 -23.38 -28.10
CA PHE A 557 -17.29 -24.72 -27.81
C PHE A 557 -17.55 -25.16 -26.36
N VAL A 558 -18.58 -24.60 -25.75
CA VAL A 558 -19.01 -24.88 -24.38
C VAL A 558 -20.39 -25.54 -24.41
N THR A 559 -20.52 -26.66 -23.73
CA THR A 559 -21.79 -27.29 -23.37
C THR A 559 -21.99 -27.20 -21.87
N MET A 560 -23.19 -26.90 -21.40
CA MET A 560 -23.50 -26.75 -19.99
C MET A 560 -24.57 -27.75 -19.55
N ASN A 561 -24.24 -28.63 -18.61
CA ASN A 561 -25.16 -29.58 -17.99
C ASN A 561 -25.65 -29.06 -16.65
N ILE A 562 -26.92 -28.77 -16.49
CA ILE A 562 -27.51 -28.17 -15.29
C ILE A 562 -27.77 -29.23 -14.21
N LYS A 563 -27.14 -29.10 -13.07
CA LYS A 563 -27.27 -30.00 -11.89
C LYS A 563 -28.17 -29.45 -10.80
N SER A 564 -28.19 -28.12 -10.64
CA SER A 564 -29.17 -27.43 -9.81
C SER A 564 -29.40 -26.03 -10.37
N ILE A 565 -30.62 -25.51 -10.20
CA ILE A 565 -30.97 -24.16 -10.62
C ILE A 565 -32.11 -23.63 -9.76
N SER A 566 -32.04 -22.34 -9.39
CA SER A 566 -33.14 -21.61 -8.81
C SER A 566 -33.26 -20.25 -9.45
N GLY A 567 -34.46 -19.73 -9.57
CA GLY A 567 -34.76 -18.45 -10.20
C GLY A 567 -36.25 -18.34 -10.45
N GLU A 568 -36.70 -17.16 -10.83
CA GLU A 568 -38.10 -16.87 -11.14
C GLU A 568 -38.26 -16.31 -12.55
N GLY A 569 -39.28 -16.76 -13.27
CA GLY A 569 -39.64 -16.23 -14.59
C GLY A 569 -38.85 -16.82 -15.73
N TYR A 570 -38.84 -16.07 -16.86
CA TYR A 570 -38.15 -16.44 -18.09
C TYR A 570 -36.64 -16.22 -17.94
N ASN A 571 -35.89 -17.29 -17.74
CA ASN A 571 -34.47 -17.26 -17.49
C ASN A 571 -33.63 -17.44 -18.77
N LYS A 572 -32.41 -16.92 -18.70
CA LYS A 572 -31.44 -16.94 -19.81
C LYS A 572 -30.02 -17.12 -19.30
N ILE A 573 -29.20 -17.83 -20.01
CA ILE A 573 -27.74 -17.83 -19.88
C ILE A 573 -27.12 -17.32 -21.18
N ASN A 574 -26.18 -16.41 -21.10
CA ASN A 574 -25.37 -15.93 -22.19
C ASN A 574 -23.92 -16.36 -21.97
N ILE A 575 -23.28 -16.88 -23.01
CA ILE A 575 -21.83 -17.14 -23.02
C ILE A 575 -21.17 -16.28 -24.11
N LYS A 576 -20.23 -15.43 -23.69
CA LYS A 576 -19.31 -14.73 -24.57
C LYS A 576 -17.96 -15.41 -24.52
N LYS A 577 -17.41 -15.78 -25.65
CA LYS A 577 -16.06 -16.32 -25.79
C LYS A 577 -15.14 -15.26 -26.35
N PHE A 578 -13.96 -15.16 -25.79
CA PHE A 578 -12.89 -14.29 -26.27
C PHE A 578 -11.64 -15.14 -26.51
N ASN A 579 -10.93 -14.92 -27.62
CA ASN A 579 -9.64 -15.57 -27.87
C ASN A 579 -8.50 -14.74 -27.26
N LEU A 580 -8.64 -14.37 -26.02
CA LEU A 580 -7.76 -13.48 -25.28
C LEU A 580 -7.52 -14.00 -23.88
N ALA A 581 -6.33 -13.84 -23.38
CA ALA A 581 -6.10 -13.89 -21.95
C ALA A 581 -6.92 -12.80 -21.24
N PRO A 582 -7.32 -13.02 -19.98
CA PRO A 582 -8.05 -12.03 -19.22
C PRO A 582 -7.16 -10.82 -18.96
N PHE A 583 -7.78 -9.66 -18.84
CA PHE A 583 -7.09 -8.44 -18.37
C PHE A 583 -6.76 -8.58 -16.90
N ASN A 584 -5.53 -8.17 -16.50
CA ASN A 584 -5.06 -8.22 -15.11
C ASN A 584 -5.50 -9.51 -14.40
N PRO A 585 -5.10 -10.70 -14.88
CA PRO A 585 -5.40 -11.92 -14.16
C PRO A 585 -4.68 -11.89 -12.82
N GLN A 586 -5.46 -11.89 -11.75
CA GLN A 586 -4.96 -12.00 -10.39
C GLN A 586 -5.23 -13.44 -9.90
N PHE A 587 -4.22 -14.05 -9.30
CA PHE A 587 -4.31 -15.40 -8.75
C PHE A 587 -3.89 -15.35 -7.28
N LEU A 588 -4.44 -16.29 -6.53
CA LEU A 588 -3.94 -16.59 -5.20
C LEU A 588 -2.76 -17.57 -5.37
N GLY A 589 -1.54 -17.13 -5.09
CA GLY A 589 -0.30 -17.91 -5.24
C GLY A 589 0.37 -17.78 -6.62
N PRO A 590 1.32 -18.66 -6.97
CA PRO A 590 2.07 -18.57 -8.21
C PRO A 590 1.14 -18.53 -9.42
N SER A 591 1.32 -17.52 -10.26
CA SER A 591 0.49 -17.34 -11.44
C SER A 591 0.57 -18.57 -12.35
N PRO A 592 -0.55 -19.19 -12.70
CA PRO A 592 -0.58 -20.28 -13.67
C PRO A 592 -0.22 -19.76 -15.06
N LEU A 593 0.19 -20.66 -15.95
CA LEU A 593 0.32 -20.35 -17.37
C LEU A 593 -1.07 -20.21 -17.98
N VAL A 594 -1.52 -18.97 -18.15
CA VAL A 594 -2.85 -18.65 -18.66
C VAL A 594 -2.86 -18.77 -20.19
N TYR A 595 -3.80 -19.55 -20.72
CA TYR A 595 -4.07 -19.59 -22.16
C TYR A 595 -4.88 -18.36 -22.60
N GLN A 596 -4.75 -18.02 -23.86
CA GLN A 596 -5.43 -16.87 -24.46
C GLN A 596 -6.92 -17.12 -24.77
N TYR A 597 -7.61 -17.84 -23.90
CA TYR A 597 -9.03 -18.14 -24.03
C TYR A 597 -9.76 -17.79 -22.75
N ARG A 598 -10.79 -16.99 -22.88
CA ARG A 598 -11.69 -16.67 -21.77
C ARG A 598 -13.14 -16.73 -22.21
N PHE A 599 -13.97 -17.05 -21.26
CA PHE A 599 -15.43 -17.06 -21.41
C PHE A 599 -16.01 -16.11 -20.37
N TYR A 600 -16.99 -15.34 -20.77
CA TYR A 600 -17.82 -14.60 -19.83
C TYR A 600 -19.21 -15.19 -19.86
N ILE A 601 -19.62 -15.81 -18.74
CA ILE A 601 -20.91 -16.44 -18.58
C ILE A 601 -21.76 -15.54 -17.69
N SER A 602 -22.86 -15.06 -18.23
CA SER A 602 -23.83 -14.20 -17.55
C SER A 602 -25.22 -14.78 -17.61
N ASN A 603 -26.12 -14.27 -16.78
CA ASN A 603 -27.48 -14.76 -16.71
C ASN A 603 -28.50 -13.63 -16.52
N SER A 604 -29.78 -13.95 -16.75
CA SER A 604 -30.92 -13.19 -16.25
C SER A 604 -31.89 -14.14 -15.56
N ALA A 605 -32.52 -13.69 -14.47
CA ALA A 605 -33.54 -14.40 -13.71
C ALA A 605 -33.08 -15.76 -13.09
N ILE A 606 -31.79 -15.97 -12.90
CA ILE A 606 -31.23 -17.15 -12.20
C ILE A 606 -30.56 -16.64 -10.92
N ASN A 607 -31.04 -17.09 -9.77
CA ASN A 607 -30.51 -16.70 -8.47
C ASN A 607 -29.35 -17.58 -8.02
N SER A 608 -29.41 -18.88 -8.30
CA SER A 608 -28.32 -19.82 -8.05
C SER A 608 -28.28 -20.92 -9.10
N ILE A 609 -27.07 -21.43 -9.35
CA ILE A 609 -26.84 -22.50 -10.30
C ILE A 609 -25.72 -23.42 -9.80
N THR A 610 -25.82 -24.71 -10.13
CA THR A 610 -24.67 -25.61 -10.19
C THR A 610 -24.73 -26.30 -11.56
N ALA A 611 -23.64 -26.19 -12.33
CA ALA A 611 -23.56 -26.78 -13.66
C ALA A 611 -22.18 -27.40 -13.93
N GLU A 612 -22.16 -28.41 -14.78
CA GLU A 612 -20.91 -28.90 -15.40
C GLU A 612 -20.70 -28.16 -16.70
N LEU A 613 -19.59 -27.47 -16.83
CA LEU A 613 -19.10 -26.94 -18.09
C LEU A 613 -18.28 -28.01 -18.80
N LEU A 614 -18.64 -28.32 -20.02
CA LEU A 614 -17.90 -29.21 -20.92
C LEU A 614 -17.30 -28.34 -22.02
N ILE A 615 -15.97 -28.28 -22.13
CA ILE A 615 -15.24 -27.45 -23.09
C ILE A 615 -14.49 -28.39 -24.06
N ASP A 616 -14.80 -28.33 -25.35
CA ASP A 616 -14.12 -29.11 -26.37
C ASP A 616 -12.74 -28.53 -26.71
N LEU A 617 -11.71 -29.04 -26.04
CA LEU A 617 -10.33 -28.55 -26.20
C LEU A 617 -9.73 -28.86 -27.59
N ASN A 618 -10.30 -29.77 -28.37
CA ASN A 618 -9.84 -30.06 -29.75
C ASN A 618 -10.02 -28.82 -30.68
N LYS A 619 -10.83 -27.86 -30.26
CA LYS A 619 -11.12 -26.64 -31.00
C LYS A 619 -10.20 -25.47 -30.63
N PHE A 620 -9.24 -25.69 -29.71
CA PHE A 620 -8.34 -24.63 -29.19
C PHE A 620 -6.90 -24.90 -29.65
N ASN A 621 -6.44 -24.18 -30.66
CA ASN A 621 -5.22 -24.49 -31.41
C ASN A 621 -3.88 -24.29 -30.66
N ARG A 622 -3.88 -23.85 -29.43
CA ARG A 622 -2.66 -23.47 -28.69
C ARG A 622 -2.50 -24.16 -27.34
N ILE A 623 -3.27 -25.21 -27.07
CA ILE A 623 -3.16 -25.96 -25.83
C ILE A 623 -2.20 -27.13 -26.05
N ALA A 624 -0.95 -26.98 -25.56
CA ALA A 624 0.09 -27.97 -25.78
C ALA A 624 -0.13 -29.28 -25.00
N ASP A 625 -0.65 -29.19 -23.77
CA ASP A 625 -0.94 -30.34 -22.91
C ASP A 625 -2.33 -30.16 -22.28
N PRO A 626 -3.39 -30.65 -22.95
CA PRO A 626 -4.76 -30.56 -22.45
C PRO A 626 -4.98 -31.23 -21.10
N SER A 627 -4.17 -32.23 -20.75
CA SER A 627 -4.34 -33.00 -19.51
C SER A 627 -4.00 -32.20 -18.24
N LYS A 628 -3.21 -31.13 -18.40
CA LYS A 628 -2.81 -30.23 -17.30
C LYS A 628 -3.68 -28.99 -17.19
N VAL A 629 -4.64 -28.79 -18.07
CA VAL A 629 -5.48 -27.59 -18.09
C VAL A 629 -6.47 -27.65 -16.95
N ILE A 630 -6.52 -26.53 -16.20
CA ILE A 630 -7.51 -26.26 -15.16
C ILE A 630 -8.34 -25.05 -15.59
N VAL A 631 -9.64 -25.09 -15.31
CA VAL A 631 -10.53 -23.95 -15.45
C VAL A 631 -10.45 -23.09 -14.20
N TYR A 632 -10.15 -21.80 -14.36
CA TYR A 632 -10.22 -20.82 -13.29
C TYR A 632 -11.42 -19.90 -13.50
N HIS A 633 -11.98 -19.41 -12.41
CA HIS A 633 -13.18 -18.57 -12.40
C HIS A 633 -13.01 -17.36 -11.50
N ARG A 634 -13.58 -16.22 -11.91
CA ARG A 634 -13.87 -15.06 -11.06
C ARG A 634 -15.27 -14.53 -11.35
N GLU A 635 -15.94 -13.95 -10.36
CA GLU A 635 -17.36 -13.57 -10.48
C GLU A 635 -17.58 -12.37 -11.39
N ASN A 636 -16.65 -11.42 -11.44
CA ASN A 636 -16.81 -10.17 -12.18
C ASN A 636 -15.85 -10.11 -13.37
N LEU A 637 -16.35 -9.66 -14.49
CA LEU A 637 -15.54 -9.46 -15.70
C LEU A 637 -14.42 -8.44 -15.42
N GLY A 638 -13.18 -8.84 -15.63
CA GLY A 638 -12.01 -7.99 -15.41
C GLY A 638 -11.67 -7.68 -13.97
N GLN A 639 -12.40 -8.25 -12.97
CA GLN A 639 -12.27 -7.89 -11.56
C GLN A 639 -12.20 -9.09 -10.62
N GLY A 640 -11.31 -9.02 -9.62
CA GLY A 640 -11.17 -10.06 -8.59
C GLY A 640 -10.19 -11.17 -8.95
N LEU A 641 -10.00 -12.05 -7.99
CA LEU A 641 -9.07 -13.18 -8.10
C LEU A 641 -9.69 -14.34 -8.87
N PHE A 642 -8.91 -14.93 -9.76
CA PHE A 642 -9.25 -16.20 -10.38
C PHE A 642 -8.98 -17.34 -9.39
N LEU A 643 -10.02 -18.12 -9.13
CA LEU A 643 -9.95 -19.33 -8.31
C LEU A 643 -10.05 -20.57 -9.19
N PRO A 644 -9.26 -21.63 -8.92
CA PRO A 644 -9.37 -22.88 -9.67
C PRO A 644 -10.70 -23.57 -9.39
N LEU A 645 -11.31 -24.10 -10.43
CA LEU A 645 -12.48 -24.98 -10.31
C LEU A 645 -12.05 -26.43 -10.30
N THR A 646 -12.85 -27.29 -9.67
CA THR A 646 -12.70 -28.73 -9.80
C THR A 646 -12.82 -29.10 -11.27
N THR A 647 -11.71 -29.55 -11.89
CA THR A 647 -11.56 -29.77 -13.31
C THR A 647 -11.08 -31.19 -13.58
N SER A 648 -11.59 -31.82 -14.65
CA SER A 648 -11.12 -33.12 -15.13
C SER A 648 -11.08 -33.15 -16.66
N TYR A 649 -10.10 -33.83 -17.24
CA TYR A 649 -9.91 -33.94 -18.67
C TYR A 649 -10.24 -35.37 -19.17
N ASN A 650 -11.07 -35.47 -20.22
CA ASN A 650 -11.37 -36.69 -20.90
C ASN A 650 -10.58 -36.79 -22.22
N ALA A 651 -9.48 -37.53 -22.22
CA ALA A 651 -8.58 -37.66 -23.38
C ALA A 651 -9.24 -38.32 -24.61
N THR A 652 -10.23 -39.18 -24.42
CA THR A 652 -10.93 -39.84 -25.53
C THR A 652 -11.79 -38.88 -26.34
N ARG A 653 -12.37 -37.87 -25.64
CA ARG A 653 -13.24 -36.87 -26.25
C ARG A 653 -12.52 -35.53 -26.51
N GLY A 654 -11.35 -35.34 -25.93
CA GLY A 654 -10.70 -34.03 -25.93
C GLY A 654 -11.43 -32.97 -25.13
N GLU A 655 -12.20 -33.38 -24.13
CA GLU A 655 -13.15 -32.57 -23.40
C GLU A 655 -12.68 -32.25 -21.98
N LEU A 656 -12.67 -30.98 -21.63
CA LEU A 656 -12.41 -30.49 -20.28
C LEU A 656 -13.75 -30.30 -19.57
N LYS A 657 -13.91 -30.92 -18.39
CA LYS A 657 -15.08 -30.76 -17.54
C LYS A 657 -14.73 -29.95 -16.28
N ALA A 658 -15.47 -28.88 -16.00
CA ALA A 658 -15.36 -28.08 -14.78
C ALA A 658 -16.73 -27.93 -14.11
N THR A 659 -16.78 -27.91 -12.79
CA THR A 659 -18.01 -27.61 -12.05
C THR A 659 -18.04 -26.14 -11.66
N MET A 660 -19.10 -25.44 -12.09
CA MET A 660 -19.38 -24.07 -11.72
C MET A 660 -20.60 -23.96 -10.81
N ASN A 661 -20.55 -22.99 -9.88
CA ASN A 661 -21.67 -22.62 -9.02
C ASN A 661 -21.96 -21.12 -9.02
N LYS A 662 -21.23 -20.34 -9.78
CA LYS A 662 -21.36 -18.88 -9.96
C LYS A 662 -21.10 -18.51 -11.40
N PHE A 663 -21.75 -17.42 -11.83
CA PHE A 663 -21.52 -16.79 -13.11
C PHE A 663 -20.27 -15.90 -13.04
N GLY A 664 -19.76 -15.46 -14.20
CA GLY A 664 -18.59 -14.60 -14.27
C GLY A 664 -17.64 -14.94 -15.40
N GLU A 665 -16.36 -14.70 -15.16
CA GLU A 665 -15.29 -14.90 -16.14
C GLU A 665 -14.54 -16.21 -15.86
N PHE A 666 -14.35 -17.00 -16.91
CA PHE A 666 -13.69 -18.30 -16.87
C PHE A 666 -12.50 -18.29 -17.82
N ILE A 667 -11.40 -18.87 -17.40
CA ILE A 667 -10.17 -19.00 -18.19
C ILE A 667 -9.61 -20.41 -18.13
N LEU A 668 -8.80 -20.74 -19.13
CA LEU A 668 -8.04 -21.99 -19.21
C LEU A 668 -6.60 -21.70 -18.84
N ALA A 669 -6.03 -22.43 -17.88
CA ALA A 669 -4.66 -22.24 -17.47
C ALA A 669 -3.99 -23.55 -17.02
N ILE A 670 -2.68 -23.63 -17.12
CA ILE A 670 -1.88 -24.70 -16.50
C ILE A 670 -1.30 -24.15 -15.21
N PRO A 671 -1.55 -24.78 -14.04
CA PRO A 671 -0.88 -24.41 -12.80
C PRO A 671 0.63 -24.49 -12.98
N ASN A 672 1.37 -23.53 -12.44
CA ASN A 672 2.81 -23.66 -12.32
C ASN A 672 3.15 -24.89 -11.47
N GLU A 673 4.25 -25.59 -11.82
CA GLU A 673 4.63 -26.83 -11.14
C GLU A 673 4.57 -26.67 -9.63
N ILE A 674 3.92 -27.65 -8.99
CA ILE A 674 3.64 -27.71 -7.55
C ILE A 674 4.95 -27.51 -6.79
N VAL A 675 5.18 -26.29 -6.27
CA VAL A 675 5.97 -26.14 -5.08
C VAL A 675 5.09 -26.72 -3.98
N SER A 676 5.47 -27.88 -3.43
CA SER A 676 4.74 -28.51 -2.33
C SER A 676 4.54 -27.45 -1.24
N ILE A 677 3.28 -27.18 -0.90
CA ILE A 677 2.98 -26.20 0.15
C ILE A 677 3.53 -26.75 1.44
N ALA A 678 4.42 -26.01 2.07
CA ALA A 678 4.94 -26.38 3.39
C ALA A 678 3.77 -26.45 4.39
N GLN A 679 3.78 -27.46 5.24
CA GLN A 679 2.83 -27.55 6.34
C GLN A 679 2.87 -26.28 7.18
N PRO A 680 1.71 -25.73 7.61
CA PRO A 680 1.67 -24.62 8.54
C PRO A 680 2.46 -24.92 9.80
N LYS A 681 3.29 -24.01 10.24
CA LYS A 681 4.05 -24.13 11.47
C LYS A 681 3.21 -23.64 12.63
N ILE A 682 2.85 -24.52 13.52
CA ILE A 682 2.05 -24.18 14.70
C ILE A 682 2.88 -23.30 15.64
N ILE A 683 2.31 -22.18 16.07
CA ILE A 683 2.93 -21.21 16.97
C ILE A 683 2.34 -21.33 18.37
N TYR A 684 0.99 -21.41 18.49
CA TYR A 684 0.32 -21.46 19.76
C TYR A 684 -1.13 -21.96 19.63
N PRO A 685 -1.65 -22.77 20.55
CA PRO A 685 -0.92 -23.50 21.59
C PRO A 685 -0.01 -24.59 20.97
N LEU A 686 1.20 -24.73 21.52
CA LEU A 686 2.10 -25.81 21.14
C LEU A 686 1.62 -27.14 21.74
N ASN A 687 2.18 -28.26 21.25
CA ASN A 687 1.86 -29.59 21.74
C ASN A 687 2.04 -29.66 23.26
N ASP A 688 1.06 -30.26 23.97
CA ASP A 688 0.93 -30.30 25.42
C ASP A 688 0.76 -28.91 26.09
N GLY A 689 0.45 -27.87 25.32
CA GLY A 689 0.19 -26.53 25.82
C GLY A 689 -0.94 -26.50 26.85
N LYS A 690 -0.77 -25.69 27.90
CA LYS A 690 -1.78 -25.50 28.93
C LYS A 690 -2.36 -24.10 28.81
N VAL A 691 -3.65 -24.00 28.55
CA VAL A 691 -4.35 -22.73 28.36
C VAL A 691 -5.37 -22.50 29.48
N ASN A 692 -5.60 -21.23 29.79
CA ASN A 692 -6.59 -20.86 30.81
C ASN A 692 -8.02 -21.16 30.35
N GLN A 693 -8.74 -21.95 31.13
CA GLN A 693 -10.12 -22.35 30.81
C GLN A 693 -11.12 -21.19 30.81
N THR A 694 -10.81 -20.07 31.47
CA THR A 694 -11.70 -18.93 31.61
C THR A 694 -11.49 -17.86 30.54
N LEU A 695 -10.46 -18.02 29.72
CA LEU A 695 -10.11 -17.08 28.66
C LEU A 695 -10.36 -17.68 27.28
N PRO A 696 -10.68 -16.84 26.31
CA PRO A 696 -10.72 -17.26 24.91
C PRO A 696 -9.36 -17.75 24.44
N VAL A 697 -9.34 -18.81 23.65
CA VAL A 697 -8.12 -19.38 23.09
C VAL A 697 -7.94 -18.88 21.67
N THR A 698 -6.76 -18.33 21.37
CA THR A 698 -6.38 -17.99 20.00
C THR A 698 -5.42 -19.04 19.48
N LEU A 699 -5.82 -19.78 18.46
CA LEU A 699 -4.94 -20.66 17.72
C LEU A 699 -4.13 -19.84 16.73
N ASN A 700 -2.79 -19.98 16.76
CA ASN A 700 -1.88 -19.26 15.87
C ASN A 700 -0.97 -20.23 15.12
N TRP A 701 -0.76 -19.95 13.85
CA TRP A 701 0.20 -20.66 13.01
C TRP A 701 0.88 -19.70 12.05
N ASN A 702 1.93 -20.14 11.39
CA ASN A 702 2.61 -19.43 10.34
C ASN A 702 2.86 -20.39 9.16
N SER A 703 2.99 -19.89 7.97
CA SER A 703 3.33 -20.69 6.79
C SER A 703 4.45 -20.03 6.03
N ASP A 704 5.39 -20.82 5.59
CA ASP A 704 6.42 -20.39 4.65
C ASP A 704 5.85 -20.51 3.23
N GLY A 705 5.98 -19.44 2.45
CA GLY A 705 5.47 -19.36 1.09
C GLY A 705 4.09 -18.71 0.96
N GLU A 706 3.60 -18.65 -0.29
CA GLU A 706 2.33 -18.02 -0.62
C GLU A 706 1.16 -18.95 -0.29
N VAL A 707 0.50 -18.69 0.84
CA VAL A 707 -0.70 -19.39 1.29
C VAL A 707 -1.92 -18.49 1.09
N THR A 708 -2.99 -19.06 0.60
CA THR A 708 -4.22 -18.37 0.23
C THR A 708 -5.30 -18.51 1.27
N SER A 709 -5.40 -19.69 1.85
CA SER A 709 -6.36 -19.99 2.92
C SER A 709 -5.90 -21.19 3.74
N TYR A 710 -6.61 -21.43 4.83
CA TYR A 710 -6.39 -22.54 5.72
C TYR A 710 -7.69 -23.24 6.04
N ASP A 711 -7.63 -24.56 6.25
CA ASP A 711 -8.66 -25.32 6.92
C ASP A 711 -8.18 -25.63 8.34
N LEU A 712 -9.05 -25.44 9.33
CA LEU A 712 -8.79 -25.64 10.74
C LEU A 712 -9.80 -26.60 11.33
N GLN A 713 -9.33 -27.57 12.09
CA GLN A 713 -10.18 -28.44 12.87
C GLN A 713 -9.72 -28.49 14.33
N VAL A 714 -10.66 -28.47 15.26
CA VAL A 714 -10.44 -28.72 16.69
C VAL A 714 -11.36 -29.84 17.13
N SER A 715 -10.84 -30.80 17.86
CA SER A 715 -11.56 -32.02 18.27
C SER A 715 -11.30 -32.35 19.73
N LEU A 716 -12.26 -33.04 20.36
CA LEU A 716 -12.08 -33.69 21.66
C LEU A 716 -11.33 -35.03 21.57
N LYS A 717 -11.16 -35.56 20.36
CA LYS A 717 -10.47 -36.82 20.09
C LYS A 717 -9.32 -36.65 19.11
N GLU A 718 -8.26 -37.39 19.32
CA GLU A 718 -7.06 -37.37 18.50
C GLU A 718 -7.29 -37.79 17.04
N ASP A 719 -8.28 -38.66 16.81
CA ASP A 719 -8.67 -39.10 15.47
C ASP A 719 -9.58 -38.10 14.73
N PHE A 720 -9.90 -36.96 15.34
CA PHE A 720 -10.79 -35.92 14.80
C PHE A 720 -12.22 -36.40 14.51
N SER A 721 -12.66 -37.48 15.16
CA SER A 721 -14.04 -38.00 15.03
C SER A 721 -15.09 -37.19 15.78
N GLU A 722 -14.69 -36.28 16.69
CA GLU A 722 -15.57 -35.44 17.49
C GLU A 722 -15.11 -33.98 17.44
N LEU A 723 -15.50 -33.30 16.33
CA LEU A 723 -15.11 -31.93 16.07
C LEU A 723 -15.92 -30.93 16.90
N VAL A 724 -15.22 -29.98 17.51
CA VAL A 724 -15.80 -28.79 18.18
C VAL A 724 -15.63 -27.53 17.33
N VAL A 725 -14.67 -27.51 16.42
CA VAL A 725 -14.47 -26.50 15.38
C VAL A 725 -14.13 -27.18 14.06
N ASN A 726 -14.75 -26.72 13.00
CA ASN A 726 -14.44 -27.14 11.63
C ASN A 726 -14.62 -25.94 10.70
N GLU A 727 -13.54 -25.22 10.49
CA GLU A 727 -13.52 -24.03 9.65
C GLU A 727 -12.75 -24.29 8.37
N THR A 728 -13.27 -23.77 7.27
CA THR A 728 -12.64 -23.89 5.95
C THR A 728 -12.45 -22.51 5.32
N ASN A 729 -11.44 -22.38 4.46
CA ASN A 729 -11.13 -21.13 3.75
C ASN A 729 -10.82 -19.93 4.67
N LEU A 730 -10.16 -20.15 5.80
CA LEU A 730 -9.69 -19.07 6.66
C LEU A 730 -8.61 -18.27 5.94
N MET A 731 -8.81 -16.95 5.83
CA MET A 731 -7.85 -16.01 5.21
C MET A 731 -6.80 -15.47 6.19
N THR A 732 -6.77 -15.96 7.42
CA THR A 732 -5.88 -15.50 8.48
C THR A 732 -5.14 -16.68 9.09
N SER A 733 -3.93 -16.47 9.55
CA SER A 733 -3.14 -17.46 10.29
C SER A 733 -3.46 -17.47 11.79
N LYS A 734 -4.66 -17.07 12.15
CA LYS A 734 -5.18 -17.03 13.53
C LYS A 734 -6.66 -17.37 13.55
N PHE A 735 -7.06 -18.12 14.58
CA PHE A 735 -8.46 -18.41 14.84
C PHE A 735 -8.77 -18.26 16.32
N TYR A 736 -9.91 -17.64 16.62
CA TYR A 736 -10.33 -17.30 17.97
C TYR A 736 -11.47 -18.19 18.42
N ILE A 737 -11.26 -18.94 19.51
CA ILE A 737 -12.29 -19.78 20.14
C ILE A 737 -12.77 -19.05 21.40
N PRO A 738 -14.01 -18.58 21.45
CA PRO A 738 -14.50 -17.71 22.55
C PRO A 738 -14.62 -18.44 23.88
N SER A 739 -14.91 -19.74 23.87
CA SER A 739 -15.00 -20.56 25.09
C SER A 739 -14.73 -22.03 24.77
N LEU A 740 -14.13 -22.72 25.73
CA LEU A 740 -13.90 -24.15 25.70
C LEU A 740 -14.35 -24.78 27.03
N GLU A 741 -14.67 -26.09 27.04
CA GLU A 741 -14.96 -26.80 28.28
C GLU A 741 -13.73 -26.84 29.17
N PRO A 742 -13.88 -26.65 30.49
CA PRO A 742 -12.77 -26.68 31.41
C PRO A 742 -12.19 -28.08 31.59
N LEU A 743 -10.89 -28.15 31.92
CA LEU A 743 -10.17 -29.37 32.28
C LEU A 743 -10.30 -30.48 31.22
N ARG A 744 -10.23 -30.10 29.94
CA ARG A 744 -10.32 -30.98 28.78
C ARG A 744 -9.06 -30.92 27.94
N ASN A 745 -8.78 -32.00 27.23
CA ASN A 745 -7.79 -32.04 26.15
C ASN A 745 -8.48 -31.73 24.81
N TYR A 746 -7.83 -30.92 24.02
CA TYR A 746 -8.24 -30.54 22.68
C TYR A 746 -7.12 -30.84 21.68
N TYR A 747 -7.48 -31.54 20.62
CA TYR A 747 -6.60 -31.80 19.50
C TYR A 747 -6.96 -30.82 18.39
N TRP A 748 -6.00 -30.24 17.77
CA TRP A 748 -6.27 -29.34 16.67
C TRP A 748 -5.28 -29.51 15.53
N ARG A 749 -5.75 -29.22 14.32
CA ARG A 749 -4.92 -29.30 13.13
C ARG A 749 -5.27 -28.22 12.15
N VAL A 750 -4.28 -27.82 11.35
CA VAL A 750 -4.41 -26.83 10.31
C VAL A 750 -3.66 -27.29 9.08
N LYS A 751 -4.24 -27.06 7.90
CA LYS A 751 -3.57 -27.21 6.61
C LYS A 751 -3.72 -25.96 5.79
N ALA A 752 -2.75 -25.72 4.92
CA ALA A 752 -2.68 -24.57 4.04
C ALA A 752 -3.09 -24.93 2.62
N PHE A 753 -3.66 -23.93 1.94
CA PHE A 753 -4.00 -24.00 0.53
C PHE A 753 -3.31 -22.88 -0.23
N ASN A 754 -2.96 -23.14 -1.47
CA ASN A 754 -2.66 -22.13 -2.48
C ASN A 754 -3.28 -22.55 -3.82
N GLY A 755 -3.11 -21.75 -4.87
CA GLY A 755 -3.65 -22.08 -6.19
C GLY A 755 -3.17 -23.41 -6.80
N SER A 756 -2.19 -24.09 -6.18
CA SER A 756 -1.58 -25.33 -6.67
C SER A 756 -2.01 -26.57 -5.89
N GLY A 757 -2.70 -26.43 -4.75
CA GLY A 757 -3.13 -27.58 -3.94
C GLY A 757 -3.22 -27.29 -2.45
N GLU A 758 -3.09 -28.35 -1.64
CA GLU A 758 -3.13 -28.29 -0.19
C GLU A 758 -1.88 -28.91 0.44
N SER A 759 -1.53 -28.44 1.64
CA SER A 759 -0.48 -29.07 2.45
C SER A 759 -1.00 -30.29 3.18
N GLU A 760 -0.10 -31.10 3.72
CA GLU A 760 -0.45 -32.03 4.78
C GLU A 760 -0.91 -31.28 6.05
N TRP A 761 -1.64 -31.94 6.93
CA TRP A 761 -2.09 -31.40 8.20
C TRP A 761 -0.94 -31.21 9.18
N SER A 762 -0.84 -30.04 9.80
CA SER A 762 -0.05 -29.82 11.01
C SER A 762 -0.92 -30.01 12.22
N ASN A 763 -0.50 -30.86 13.12
CA ASN A 763 -1.28 -31.26 14.29
C ASN A 763 -0.65 -30.73 15.58
N SER A 764 -1.48 -30.44 16.58
CA SER A 764 -1.08 -30.09 17.93
C SER A 764 -2.20 -30.45 18.91
N MET A 765 -1.87 -30.44 20.19
CA MET A 765 -2.87 -30.59 21.24
C MET A 765 -2.61 -29.59 22.39
N PHE A 766 -3.63 -29.27 23.13
CA PHE A 766 -3.54 -28.48 24.35
C PHE A 766 -4.58 -28.94 25.37
N SER A 767 -4.35 -28.58 26.63
CA SER A 767 -5.31 -28.84 27.71
C SER A 767 -5.80 -27.54 28.31
N THR A 768 -7.08 -27.47 28.62
CA THR A 768 -7.63 -26.36 29.40
C THR A 768 -7.39 -26.62 30.89
N ILE A 769 -6.80 -25.65 31.58
CA ILE A 769 -6.52 -25.70 33.01
C ILE A 769 -6.97 -24.41 33.71
N ALA A 770 -7.02 -24.44 35.04
CA ALA A 770 -7.28 -23.22 35.81
C ALA A 770 -6.18 -22.17 35.54
N PRO A 771 -6.52 -20.88 35.61
CA PRO A 771 -5.52 -19.83 35.46
C PRO A 771 -4.49 -19.88 36.59
N PHE A 772 -3.21 -19.72 36.24
CA PHE A 772 -2.11 -19.72 37.21
C PHE A 772 -1.01 -18.72 36.80
N ILE A 773 -0.25 -18.31 37.79
CA ILE A 773 1.07 -17.70 37.67
C ILE A 773 2.01 -18.55 38.54
N LYS A 774 3.23 -18.78 38.10
CA LYS A 774 4.27 -19.48 38.86
C LYS A 774 5.61 -18.81 38.65
N ILE A 775 6.24 -18.30 39.72
CA ILE A 775 7.53 -17.65 39.66
C ILE A 775 8.60 -18.72 39.49
N LEU A 776 9.57 -18.48 38.60
CA LEU A 776 10.70 -19.36 38.30
C LEU A 776 12.02 -18.80 38.83
N GLU A 777 12.24 -17.49 38.64
CA GLU A 777 13.47 -16.77 39.05
C GLU A 777 13.14 -15.29 39.37
N PRO A 778 13.61 -14.71 40.50
CA PRO A 778 14.21 -15.39 41.63
C PRO A 778 13.14 -16.14 42.44
N ASN A 779 13.43 -17.39 42.79
CA ASN A 779 12.48 -18.20 43.53
C ASN A 779 12.99 -18.60 44.94
N GLY A 780 14.18 -18.08 45.34
CA GLY A 780 14.75 -18.13 46.66
C GLY A 780 16.13 -18.76 46.73
N GLY A 781 16.95 -18.20 47.60
CA GLY A 781 18.36 -18.61 47.81
C GLY A 781 19.34 -17.92 46.87
N GLU A 782 18.87 -17.15 45.87
CA GLU A 782 19.72 -16.37 44.97
C GLU A 782 20.37 -15.21 45.73
N THR A 783 21.55 -14.81 45.26
CA THR A 783 22.24 -13.62 45.74
C THR A 783 22.44 -12.65 44.58
N PHE A 784 21.88 -11.47 44.72
CA PHE A 784 21.97 -10.40 43.71
C PHE A 784 22.82 -9.24 44.21
N VAL A 785 23.47 -8.54 43.28
CA VAL A 785 24.29 -7.37 43.55
C VAL A 785 23.50 -6.11 43.24
N TYR A 786 23.49 -5.18 44.20
CA TYR A 786 22.82 -3.89 44.05
C TYR A 786 23.35 -3.10 42.83
N GLY A 787 22.49 -2.55 42.01
CA GLY A 787 22.85 -1.81 40.79
C GLY A 787 23.00 -2.65 39.53
N GLN A 788 22.84 -3.96 39.61
CA GLN A 788 22.93 -4.89 38.47
C GLN A 788 21.51 -5.19 37.93
N LYS A 789 21.45 -5.68 36.69
CA LYS A 789 20.22 -6.07 36.05
C LYS A 789 20.02 -7.58 36.07
N TYR A 790 18.83 -8.00 36.45
CA TYR A 790 18.44 -9.40 36.51
C TYR A 790 17.09 -9.62 35.87
N TYR A 791 16.86 -10.84 35.37
CA TYR A 791 15.54 -11.20 34.88
C TYR A 791 14.68 -11.74 36.01
N ILE A 792 13.48 -11.21 36.17
CA ILE A 792 12.40 -11.88 36.90
C ILE A 792 11.68 -12.76 35.88
N LYS A 793 11.59 -14.06 36.11
CA LYS A 793 10.98 -15.02 35.20
C LYS A 793 9.85 -15.77 35.90
N TRP A 794 8.79 -16.00 35.15
CA TRP A 794 7.64 -16.78 35.62
C TRP A 794 7.06 -17.62 34.51
N ASP A 795 6.21 -18.57 34.85
CA ASP A 795 5.35 -19.27 33.91
C ASP A 795 3.89 -18.93 34.21
N ASP A 796 3.05 -18.84 33.23
CA ASP A 796 1.62 -18.56 33.36
C ASP A 796 0.82 -19.04 32.15
N ASN A 797 -0.50 -19.06 32.32
CA ASN A 797 -1.44 -19.31 31.24
C ASN A 797 -2.49 -18.18 31.11
N ILE A 798 -2.21 -17.01 31.66
CA ILE A 798 -3.06 -15.84 31.57
C ILE A 798 -2.65 -15.00 30.35
N ASN A 799 -3.64 -14.44 29.64
CA ASN A 799 -3.38 -13.60 28.48
C ASN A 799 -3.67 -12.12 28.80
N GLU A 800 -3.07 -11.67 29.90
CA GLU A 800 -3.25 -10.35 30.45
C GLU A 800 -1.98 -9.83 31.11
N SER A 801 -1.92 -8.53 31.40
CA SER A 801 -0.76 -7.96 32.08
C SER A 801 -0.66 -8.41 33.52
N VAL A 802 0.57 -8.53 34.01
CA VAL A 802 0.87 -8.83 35.41
C VAL A 802 1.44 -7.62 36.12
N ARG A 803 1.34 -7.64 37.44
CA ARG A 803 1.93 -6.69 38.35
C ARG A 803 3.00 -7.38 39.18
N ILE A 804 4.18 -6.81 39.29
CA ILE A 804 5.32 -7.36 40.02
C ILE A 804 5.59 -6.47 41.22
N LYS A 805 5.62 -7.07 42.40
CA LYS A 805 5.92 -6.43 43.68
C LYS A 805 7.13 -7.09 44.35
N LEU A 806 7.87 -6.30 45.11
CA LEU A 806 8.90 -6.77 46.01
C LEU A 806 8.31 -6.80 47.43
N TYR A 807 8.47 -7.94 48.08
CA TYR A 807 8.09 -8.13 49.45
C TYR A 807 9.34 -8.14 50.32
N ARG A 808 9.24 -7.56 51.53
CA ARG A 808 10.22 -7.63 52.58
C ARG A 808 9.51 -8.00 53.85
N ASP A 809 10.07 -9.02 54.59
CA ASP A 809 9.44 -9.52 55.81
C ASP A 809 7.95 -9.83 55.64
N ASP A 810 7.60 -10.48 54.51
CA ASP A 810 6.23 -10.87 54.10
C ASP A 810 5.22 -9.71 53.92
N HIS A 811 5.71 -8.49 53.81
CA HIS A 811 4.90 -7.33 53.51
C HIS A 811 5.33 -6.67 52.19
N VAL A 812 4.36 -6.09 51.45
CA VAL A 812 4.70 -5.31 50.24
C VAL A 812 5.66 -4.21 50.59
N HIS A 813 6.85 -4.24 50.00
CA HIS A 813 7.89 -3.25 50.23
C HIS A 813 7.84 -2.16 49.14
N ILE A 814 7.91 -2.57 47.88
CA ILE A 814 7.78 -1.67 46.74
C ILE A 814 7.04 -2.32 45.59
N MET A 815 6.45 -1.49 44.74
CA MET A 815 6.00 -1.88 43.42
C MET A 815 7.19 -1.89 42.46
N VAL A 816 7.53 -3.01 41.89
CA VAL A 816 8.58 -3.11 40.87
C VAL A 816 8.07 -2.60 39.55
N ILE A 817 6.89 -3.09 39.13
CA ILE A 817 6.16 -2.59 37.96
C ILE A 817 4.66 -2.86 38.12
N ASP A 818 3.84 -1.85 37.79
CA ASP A 818 2.39 -1.96 37.90
C ASP A 818 1.72 -2.70 36.73
N SER A 819 2.35 -2.68 35.57
CA SER A 819 1.82 -3.37 34.40
C SER A 819 2.92 -3.73 33.43
N VAL A 820 3.14 -5.01 33.22
CA VAL A 820 3.98 -5.57 32.16
C VAL A 820 3.20 -6.66 31.46
N ALA A 821 3.36 -6.78 30.13
CA ALA A 821 2.78 -7.88 29.38
C ALA A 821 3.25 -9.22 29.96
N SER A 822 2.41 -10.25 29.87
CA SER A 822 2.78 -11.59 30.32
C SER A 822 3.73 -12.26 29.33
N ASP A 823 4.95 -11.69 29.21
CA ASP A 823 6.03 -12.20 28.36
C ASP A 823 6.89 -13.25 29.06
N ARG A 824 6.50 -13.64 30.28
CA ARG A 824 7.17 -14.60 31.14
C ARG A 824 8.58 -14.20 31.58
N ALA A 825 9.01 -12.98 31.31
CA ALA A 825 10.27 -12.41 31.76
C ALA A 825 10.20 -10.88 31.84
N TYR A 826 10.78 -10.33 32.90
CA TYR A 826 10.96 -8.88 33.09
C TYR A 826 12.39 -8.57 33.47
N LEU A 827 13.06 -7.69 32.72
CA LEU A 827 14.41 -7.23 33.07
C LEU A 827 14.32 -6.16 34.15
N TRP A 828 14.72 -6.52 35.36
CA TRP A 828 14.67 -5.68 36.54
C TRP A 828 16.04 -5.11 36.87
N GLU A 829 16.16 -3.82 37.07
CA GLU A 829 17.35 -3.15 37.57
C GLU A 829 17.24 -3.00 39.09
N LEU A 830 18.07 -3.75 39.79
CA LEU A 830 18.03 -3.83 41.24
C LEU A 830 18.66 -2.61 41.86
N GLY A 831 17.85 -1.70 42.41
CA GLY A 831 18.34 -0.49 43.08
C GLY A 831 18.05 0.84 42.44
N GLY A 832 17.39 0.85 41.29
CA GLY A 832 17.03 2.09 40.56
C GLY A 832 16.18 3.08 41.35
N ASN A 833 15.53 2.66 42.43
CA ASN A 833 14.54 3.45 43.16
C ASN A 833 14.92 3.80 44.62
N GLY A 834 16.13 3.54 45.04
CA GLY A 834 16.62 3.95 46.38
C GLY A 834 15.96 3.28 47.62
N PHE A 835 15.00 2.37 47.42
CA PHE A 835 14.24 1.72 48.53
C PHE A 835 14.68 0.31 48.85
N ILE A 836 15.68 -0.23 48.17
CA ILE A 836 16.20 -1.59 48.45
C ILE A 836 17.45 -1.43 49.32
N SER A 837 17.38 -1.89 50.55
CA SER A 837 18.50 -1.96 51.46
C SER A 837 19.13 -3.37 51.41
N HIS A 838 20.41 -3.46 51.85
CA HIS A 838 21.07 -4.75 52.00
C HIS A 838 20.28 -5.61 52.96
N GLY A 839 20.04 -6.87 52.58
CA GLY A 839 19.29 -7.80 53.37
C GLY A 839 18.94 -9.07 52.60
N ASP A 840 18.62 -10.10 53.34
CA ASP A 840 18.33 -11.43 52.87
C ASP A 840 16.85 -11.82 52.98
N LYS A 841 15.96 -10.83 53.02
CA LYS A 841 14.53 -11.05 53.31
C LYS A 841 13.61 -10.53 52.23
N TYR A 842 14.01 -10.62 50.97
CA TYR A 842 13.21 -10.20 49.86
C TYR A 842 12.58 -11.36 49.10
N ARG A 843 11.35 -11.20 48.64
CA ARG A 843 10.65 -12.09 47.73
C ARG A 843 10.04 -11.32 46.58
N ILE A 844 9.91 -11.95 45.43
CA ILE A 844 9.09 -11.46 44.33
C ILE A 844 7.67 -12.00 44.51
N TYR A 845 6.71 -11.12 44.27
CA TYR A 845 5.30 -11.43 44.18
C TYR A 845 4.77 -10.95 42.82
N ILE A 846 4.13 -11.87 42.10
CA ILE A 846 3.52 -11.57 40.79
C ILE A 846 2.03 -11.87 40.90
N GLU A 847 1.21 -10.93 40.46
CA GLU A 847 -0.24 -11.11 40.41
C GLU A 847 -0.79 -10.67 39.05
N SER A 848 -1.92 -11.28 38.62
CA SER A 848 -2.73 -10.76 37.53
C SER A 848 -3.19 -9.34 37.86
N ARG A 849 -3.14 -8.46 36.89
CA ARG A 849 -3.59 -7.09 37.07
C ARG A 849 -5.11 -6.99 37.23
N PHE A 850 -5.86 -7.94 36.71
CA PHE A 850 -7.33 -7.93 36.67
C PHE A 850 -7.96 -8.90 37.67
N ASN A 851 -7.20 -9.89 38.17
CA ASN A 851 -7.67 -10.83 39.17
C ASN A 851 -6.54 -11.20 40.14
N ASN A 852 -6.46 -10.50 41.25
CA ASN A 852 -5.43 -10.68 42.26
C ASN A 852 -5.45 -12.05 42.98
N ASN A 853 -6.49 -12.88 42.77
CA ASN A 853 -6.48 -14.27 43.23
C ASN A 853 -5.59 -15.17 42.38
N ILE A 854 -5.17 -14.71 41.19
CA ILE A 854 -4.20 -15.40 40.35
C ILE A 854 -2.84 -14.76 40.61
N ASN A 855 -2.07 -15.35 41.47
CA ASN A 855 -0.81 -14.79 41.94
C ASN A 855 0.14 -15.88 42.35
N ASP A 856 1.40 -15.51 42.52
CA ASP A 856 2.43 -16.34 43.13
C ASP A 856 3.44 -15.47 43.89
N LEU A 857 4.02 -16.06 44.93
CA LEU A 857 5.10 -15.49 45.75
C LEU A 857 6.28 -16.44 45.70
N SER A 858 7.49 -15.93 45.38
CA SER A 858 8.70 -16.79 45.36
C SER A 858 8.82 -17.67 46.57
N ASP A 859 9.20 -18.96 46.39
CA ASP A 859 9.16 -20.03 47.42
C ASP A 859 9.99 -19.69 48.64
N ALA A 860 11.14 -19.01 48.43
CA ALA A 860 12.02 -18.58 49.50
C ALA A 860 12.56 -17.16 49.25
N MET A 861 13.27 -16.63 50.21
CA MET A 861 13.87 -15.30 50.16
C MET A 861 15.17 -15.31 49.37
N PHE A 862 15.45 -14.21 48.66
CA PHE A 862 16.76 -13.95 48.05
C PHE A 862 17.50 -12.82 48.77
N THR A 863 18.80 -12.77 48.58
CA THR A 863 19.71 -11.83 49.26
C THR A 863 20.15 -10.72 48.28
N VAL A 864 20.23 -9.49 48.77
CA VAL A 864 20.83 -8.37 48.05
C VAL A 864 22.11 -7.95 48.73
N GLN A 865 23.22 -7.98 48.00
CA GLN A 865 24.56 -7.60 48.49
C GLN A 865 25.04 -6.30 47.83
N ASN A 866 25.92 -5.56 48.53
CA ASN A 866 26.63 -4.47 47.88
C ASN A 866 27.73 -5.02 46.95
N ASP A 867 27.98 -4.35 45.88
CA ASP A 867 29.22 -4.53 45.13
C ASP A 867 30.37 -3.93 45.95
N LEU A 868 31.10 -4.78 46.59
CA LEU A 868 32.27 -4.38 47.40
C LEU A 868 33.47 -3.88 46.56
N SER A 869 33.35 -3.84 45.27
CA SER A 869 34.42 -3.44 44.35
C SER A 869 34.40 -1.93 43.98
N VAL A 870 33.40 -1.13 44.44
CA VAL A 870 33.39 0.31 44.23
C VAL A 870 32.85 1.04 45.46
N VAL A 871 33.72 1.37 46.39
CA VAL A 871 33.51 2.50 47.30
C VAL A 871 33.70 3.78 46.44
N LYS A 872 32.65 4.24 45.79
CA LYS A 872 32.61 5.62 45.32
C LYS A 872 32.26 6.47 46.56
N GLU A 873 33.26 7.20 47.08
CA GLU A 873 33.03 8.40 47.87
C GLU A 873 31.94 9.23 47.24
N ASN A 874 31.13 9.92 48.05
CA ASN A 874 30.12 10.90 47.64
C ASN A 874 30.72 12.01 46.73
N GLU A 875 31.01 11.73 45.49
CA GLU A 875 31.35 12.76 44.53
C GLU A 875 30.04 13.43 44.08
N LEU A 876 29.93 14.74 44.36
CA LEU A 876 28.91 15.58 43.77
C LEU A 876 29.00 15.51 42.22
N PRO A 877 27.90 15.69 41.49
CA PRO A 877 27.93 15.74 40.03
C PRO A 877 28.99 16.73 39.54
N LYS A 878 29.70 16.38 38.47
CA LYS A 878 30.78 17.25 37.92
C LYS A 878 30.25 18.32 36.97
N GLU A 879 29.06 18.06 36.41
CA GLU A 879 28.41 18.94 35.43
C GLU A 879 26.91 18.99 35.70
N TYR A 880 26.29 20.10 35.20
CA TYR A 880 24.83 20.14 35.11
C TYR A 880 24.35 19.18 34.04
N SER A 881 23.47 18.29 34.38
CA SER A 881 22.89 17.37 33.41
C SER A 881 21.38 17.20 33.61
N ILE A 882 20.69 16.78 32.54
CA ILE A 882 19.31 16.35 32.58
C ILE A 882 19.16 15.11 31.72
N ALA A 883 18.60 14.07 32.27
CA ALA A 883 18.38 12.80 31.59
C ALA A 883 17.18 12.84 30.65
N GLN A 884 17.07 11.89 29.75
CA GLN A 884 15.83 11.63 29.01
C GLN A 884 14.77 11.13 29.98
N ASN A 885 13.55 11.67 29.87
CA ASN A 885 12.44 11.21 30.70
C ASN A 885 12.18 9.71 30.48
N TYR A 886 11.83 9.02 31.56
CA TYR A 886 11.49 7.62 31.49
C TYR A 886 10.21 7.30 32.31
N PRO A 887 9.28 6.52 31.73
CA PRO A 887 9.28 5.99 30.37
C PRO A 887 9.11 7.09 29.29
N ASN A 888 9.55 6.81 28.05
CA ASN A 888 9.33 7.64 26.89
C ASN A 888 9.27 6.74 25.63
N PRO A 889 8.11 6.53 25.00
CA PRO A 889 6.81 7.12 25.30
C PRO A 889 6.26 6.80 26.70
N PHE A 890 5.37 7.66 27.22
CA PHE A 890 4.81 7.51 28.57
C PHE A 890 3.27 7.65 28.59
N ASN A 891 2.63 7.07 29.64
CA ASN A 891 1.17 7.08 29.83
C ASN A 891 0.78 6.97 31.31
N PRO A 892 0.10 7.90 31.92
CA PRO A 892 0.20 9.35 31.67
C PRO A 892 1.38 9.98 32.41
N THR A 893 2.20 9.17 33.12
CA THR A 893 3.24 9.63 34.05
C THR A 893 4.63 9.31 33.54
N THR A 894 5.57 10.23 33.71
CA THR A 894 6.98 10.05 33.39
C THR A 894 7.87 10.75 34.41
N THR A 895 9.11 10.33 34.50
CA THR A 895 10.11 10.86 35.46
C THR A 895 11.30 11.42 34.70
N ILE A 896 11.87 12.50 35.23
CA ILE A 896 13.01 13.22 34.67
C ILE A 896 14.07 13.35 35.77
N ASP A 897 15.25 12.81 35.51
CA ASP A 897 16.40 12.94 36.41
C ASP A 897 17.29 14.10 35.99
N TYR A 898 17.84 14.85 36.96
CA TYR A 898 18.77 15.93 36.70
C TYR A 898 19.84 16.03 37.79
N GLU A 899 20.95 16.64 37.44
CA GLU A 899 22.13 16.71 38.29
C GLU A 899 22.67 18.14 38.40
N LEU A 900 23.11 18.50 39.59
CA LEU A 900 23.64 19.82 39.89
C LEU A 900 25.01 19.71 40.53
N PRO A 901 26.08 20.25 39.92
CA PRO A 901 27.44 20.23 40.49
C PRO A 901 27.62 21.22 41.63
N LYS A 902 26.77 22.21 41.76
CA LYS A 902 26.75 23.22 42.82
C LYS A 902 25.34 23.75 43.03
N SER A 903 25.05 24.36 44.16
CA SER A 903 23.77 25.00 44.43
C SER A 903 23.42 26.02 43.35
N SER A 904 22.22 25.93 42.85
CA SER A 904 21.74 26.69 41.70
C SER A 904 20.23 26.84 41.68
N PHE A 905 19.76 27.93 41.14
CA PHE A 905 18.36 28.07 40.83
C PHE A 905 18.03 27.20 39.59
N VAL A 906 17.07 26.31 39.75
CA VAL A 906 16.67 25.31 38.72
C VAL A 906 15.28 25.62 38.25
N THR A 907 15.10 25.63 36.93
CA THR A 907 13.77 25.63 36.31
C THR A 907 13.67 24.46 35.36
N ILE A 908 12.61 23.67 35.48
CA ILE A 908 12.23 22.61 34.50
C ILE A 908 10.80 22.91 34.07
N SER A 909 10.65 23.39 32.84
CA SER A 909 9.33 23.72 32.26
C SER A 909 9.03 22.81 31.06
N VAL A 910 7.75 22.46 30.90
CA VAL A 910 7.23 21.63 29.82
C VAL A 910 6.50 22.49 28.80
N TYR A 911 6.75 22.23 27.53
CA TYR A 911 6.19 22.96 26.39
C TYR A 911 5.50 22.02 25.42
N ASN A 912 4.46 22.50 24.77
CA ASN A 912 3.90 21.80 23.61
C ASN A 912 4.71 22.10 22.34
N ILE A 913 4.34 21.50 21.21
CA ILE A 913 5.02 21.67 19.91
C ILE A 913 4.99 23.10 19.36
N LEU A 914 4.09 23.96 19.86
CA LEU A 914 3.99 25.37 19.49
C LEU A 914 4.85 26.28 20.39
N GLY A 915 5.65 25.69 21.29
CA GLY A 915 6.48 26.45 22.24
C GLY A 915 5.70 27.10 23.39
N LYS A 916 4.40 26.80 23.55
CA LYS A 916 3.61 27.28 24.69
C LYS A 916 3.96 26.45 25.92
N GLU A 917 4.28 27.12 27.02
CA GLU A 917 4.50 26.48 28.32
C GLU A 917 3.20 25.81 28.81
N ILE A 918 3.31 24.54 29.20
CA ILE A 918 2.20 23.71 29.67
C ILE A 918 2.27 23.49 31.19
N ALA A 919 3.49 23.32 31.72
CA ALA A 919 3.71 23.13 33.13
C ALA A 919 5.13 23.53 33.52
N THR A 920 5.32 24.04 34.74
CA THR A 920 6.62 24.16 35.39
C THR A 920 6.72 23.05 36.43
N LEU A 921 7.67 22.14 36.28
CA LEU A 921 7.86 20.95 37.13
C LEU A 921 8.77 21.27 38.34
N VAL A 922 9.75 22.13 38.15
CA VAL A 922 10.71 22.57 39.16
C VAL A 922 10.96 24.03 38.96
N GLU A 923 10.90 24.82 40.07
CA GLU A 923 11.31 26.21 40.08
C GLU A 923 11.80 26.54 41.49
N GLY A 924 13.11 26.82 41.64
CA GLY A 924 13.70 27.20 42.93
C GLY A 924 15.17 26.81 43.09
N GLU A 925 15.76 27.30 44.20
CA GLU A 925 17.12 26.94 44.59
C GLU A 925 17.23 25.47 45.02
N LYS A 926 18.20 24.76 44.48
CA LYS A 926 18.55 23.40 44.81
C LYS A 926 20.03 23.28 45.15
N SER A 927 20.38 22.53 46.18
CA SER A 927 21.76 22.26 46.53
C SER A 927 22.47 21.42 45.44
N ALA A 928 23.81 21.28 45.54
CA ALA A 928 24.50 20.31 44.69
C ALA A 928 23.98 18.89 44.97
N GLY A 929 23.77 18.08 43.94
CA GLY A 929 23.26 16.71 44.12
C GLY A 929 22.52 16.17 42.89
N TYR A 930 21.98 14.98 43.06
CA TYR A 930 21.15 14.25 42.09
C TYR A 930 19.69 14.43 42.47
N TYR A 931 18.84 14.71 41.47
CA TYR A 931 17.41 15.02 41.66
C TYR A 931 16.55 14.30 40.63
N GLN A 932 15.30 14.09 41.01
CA GLN A 932 14.28 13.51 40.17
C GLN A 932 12.98 14.30 40.29
N VAL A 933 12.27 14.48 39.19
CA VAL A 933 10.92 15.06 39.18
C VAL A 933 10.00 14.22 38.32
N THR A 934 8.81 13.94 38.83
CA THR A 934 7.78 13.18 38.15
C THR A 934 6.71 14.13 37.59
N TRP A 935 6.31 13.88 36.36
CA TRP A 935 5.27 14.63 35.69
C TRP A 935 4.10 13.73 35.32
N ASN A 936 2.90 14.13 35.72
CA ASN A 936 1.64 13.48 35.31
C ASN A 936 0.93 14.37 34.28
N ALA A 937 0.75 13.83 33.08
CA ALA A 937 0.12 14.49 31.95
C ALA A 937 -1.32 13.99 31.70
N GLU A 938 -2.02 13.50 32.72
CA GLU A 938 -3.35 12.86 32.59
C GLU A 938 -4.38 13.74 31.87
N ASN A 939 -4.30 15.05 32.00
CA ASN A 939 -5.26 15.97 31.40
C ASN A 939 -4.82 16.52 30.03
N LEU A 940 -3.70 16.00 29.46
CA LEU A 940 -3.15 16.50 28.21
C LEU A 940 -3.40 15.50 27.08
N PRO A 941 -3.54 15.96 25.83
CA PRO A 941 -3.71 15.06 24.68
C PRO A 941 -2.43 14.29 24.40
N SER A 942 -2.56 13.09 23.80
CA SER A 942 -1.41 12.37 23.25
C SER A 942 -0.66 13.23 22.24
N GLY A 943 0.66 13.20 22.26
CA GLY A 943 1.47 14.05 21.40
C GLY A 943 2.91 14.23 21.86
N ILE A 944 3.63 15.06 21.12
CA ILE A 944 5.00 15.44 21.43
C ILE A 944 5.01 16.66 22.35
N TYR A 945 5.81 16.57 23.41
CA TYR A 945 6.11 17.64 24.33
C TYR A 945 7.63 17.81 24.45
N PHE A 946 8.04 18.97 24.90
CA PHE A 946 9.44 19.26 25.20
C PHE A 946 9.54 19.74 26.63
N TYR A 947 10.61 19.38 27.31
CA TYR A 947 10.95 19.99 28.58
C TYR A 947 12.32 20.63 28.51
N THR A 948 12.41 21.81 29.11
CA THR A 948 13.62 22.63 29.15
C THR A 948 14.09 22.72 30.57
N PHE A 949 15.31 22.34 30.81
CA PHE A 949 16.04 22.47 32.06
C PHE A 949 16.95 23.71 31.99
N LYS A 950 16.91 24.53 33.00
CA LYS A 950 17.81 25.65 33.18
C LYS A 950 18.39 25.60 34.59
N ALA A 951 19.71 25.57 34.69
CA ALA A 951 20.41 25.60 35.95
C ALA A 951 21.83 26.17 35.76
N GLY A 952 22.21 27.20 36.51
CA GLY A 952 23.48 27.90 36.30
C GLY A 952 23.60 28.47 34.89
N ASN A 953 24.63 28.04 34.17
CA ASN A 953 24.85 28.40 32.76
C ASN A 953 24.36 27.34 31.75
N LYS A 954 23.71 26.27 32.21
CA LYS A 954 23.23 25.18 31.37
C LYS A 954 21.77 25.41 31.01
N ILE A 955 21.50 25.29 29.73
CA ILE A 955 20.13 25.15 29.18
C ILE A 955 20.13 23.88 28.32
N ALA A 956 19.19 23.00 28.58
CA ALA A 956 19.04 21.78 27.80
C ALA A 956 17.54 21.49 27.58
N THR A 957 17.18 21.15 26.35
CA THR A 957 15.81 20.79 25.99
C THR A 957 15.78 19.37 25.46
N LYS A 958 14.80 18.58 25.89
CA LYS A 958 14.59 17.20 25.44
C LYS A 958 13.14 16.99 25.06
N LYS A 959 12.95 16.01 24.17
CA LYS A 959 11.63 15.62 23.64
C LYS A 959 11.06 14.46 24.45
N MET A 960 9.76 14.48 24.70
CA MET A 960 9.00 13.38 25.29
C MET A 960 7.71 13.14 24.52
N ILE A 961 7.21 11.91 24.57
CA ILE A 961 6.02 11.47 23.81
C ILE A 961 5.00 10.92 24.80
N LEU A 962 3.85 11.58 24.88
CA LEU A 962 2.70 11.11 25.64
C LEU A 962 1.82 10.23 24.74
N VAL A 963 1.52 9.02 25.18
CA VAL A 963 0.63 8.09 24.50
C VAL A 963 -0.47 7.68 25.49
N LYS A 964 -1.69 7.99 25.17
CA LYS A 964 -2.88 7.55 25.96
C LYS A 964 -3.59 6.42 25.28
#